data_5b0be8283164477a00a485b39d6c8968
#
_entry.id   5b0be8283164477a00a485b39d6c8968
#
_cell.length_a   1.000
_cell.length_b   1.000
_cell.length_c   1.000
_cell.angle_alpha   90.00
_cell.angle_beta   90.00
_cell.angle_gamma   90.00
#
_symmetry.space_group_name_H-M   'P 1'
#
loop_
_entity.id
_entity.type
_entity.pdbx_description
1 polymer ?
#
loop_
_entity_poly.entity_id
_entity_poly.type
_entity_poly.pdbx_seq_one_letter_code
_entity_poly.pdbx_strand_id
1 'polypeptide(L)'
;MGPQIESEPFVTFIRNQAQELAKQHRIPASRQEWLEKRQEIRRKLIKSLGGFPKTRCDLDPQTVGRMEFADYTVEKVVLQTLPGVRMMVNLYRPSGDGPFPAVLCVHGHWKGAKQDPTVQARCIGLAKLGFVAMAVDAFGAGERGIEQALGEYHGEMTAATLYATGRQLAGVQVYENMRCADYLQSRPDVDGAKLAITGTSGGGNQTMYAGALEERFKAVIPVCSVGNYQAYLGVACCMCELVPGALSFTEEWGVLGLVAPRGLMVINATRDGIQFSVAEAKKSLSGAKVVYDQMGVSEHVRHVIVDSGHDYNKPMREAMYGWVTLHLKNEGDGSPIEEPEIETVDRELLRCYQEGERPNDYLTLPKVASRFAKEMVKRQVKPIHREHWDADRVAKLGMIRRYVGRYANNLEIHDGVALDEVEPGESVSFEISPETGGRVGLRWTKGRREELVIATALDGPALSDAERQWCVEHGIGLLEVTLRATGPYAPKSNRIGAALDHNVAQWSAWIGRPLAGQWVEDLQVAIGWVVAAYEQVPGVTLVTRGAAIVPGVIAAGLQTRVKQLVALDAPLTLVSERAYGPGQLGAILPGMLATLGDIGNLLSLIAPRPVWVIAGKNMQAEDLSRDDLVETLSYAASIYKVNESRELHVMTPEGRDRWLQRVFSG
;
A
#
# COMPACT_ATOMS: atom_id res chain seq x y z
N MET A 1 -22.97 5.95 -21.60
CA MET A 1 -23.30 6.21 -20.20
C MET A 1 -22.35 5.35 -19.38
N GLY A 2 -21.39 5.93 -18.65
CA GLY A 2 -20.54 5.19 -17.72
C GLY A 2 -21.42 4.64 -16.59
N PRO A 3 -20.99 3.55 -15.89
CA PRO A 3 -21.74 3.04 -14.77
C PRO A 3 -21.92 4.15 -13.74
N GLN A 4 -23.15 4.48 -13.39
CA GLN A 4 -23.45 5.29 -12.22
C GLN A 4 -22.90 4.53 -11.02
N ILE A 5 -21.83 5.05 -10.41
CA ILE A 5 -21.35 4.57 -9.12
C ILE A 5 -22.46 4.95 -8.15
N GLU A 6 -23.24 3.97 -7.67
CA GLU A 6 -24.15 4.19 -6.57
C GLU A 6 -23.37 4.85 -5.44
N SER A 7 -23.94 5.88 -4.84
CA SER A 7 -23.29 6.64 -3.75
C SER A 7 -23.25 5.80 -2.48
N GLU A 8 -22.34 4.85 -2.42
CA GLU A 8 -22.08 4.08 -1.20
C GLU A 8 -21.60 5.04 -0.09
N PRO A 9 -22.10 4.94 1.12
CA PRO A 9 -21.80 5.91 2.19
C PRO A 9 -20.30 6.11 2.44
N PHE A 10 -19.52 5.03 2.40
CA PHE A 10 -18.07 5.13 2.63
C PHE A 10 -17.34 5.83 1.47
N VAL A 11 -17.74 5.59 0.21
CA VAL A 11 -17.16 6.27 -0.96
C VAL A 11 -17.47 7.77 -0.89
N THR A 12 -18.69 8.13 -0.53
CA THR A 12 -19.09 9.54 -0.34
C THR A 12 -18.26 10.21 0.75
N PHE A 13 -18.08 9.53 1.89
CA PHE A 13 -17.24 10.01 2.99
C PHE A 13 -15.79 10.26 2.53
N ILE A 14 -15.14 9.28 1.87
CA ILE A 14 -13.76 9.40 1.38
C ILE A 14 -13.61 10.54 0.37
N ARG A 15 -14.55 10.68 -0.57
CA ARG A 15 -14.53 11.75 -1.57
C ARG A 15 -14.68 13.13 -0.94
N ASN A 16 -15.56 13.28 0.05
CA ASN A 16 -15.70 14.54 0.79
C ASN A 16 -14.39 14.91 1.51
N GLN A 17 -13.73 13.94 2.16
CA GLN A 17 -12.42 14.15 2.79
C GLN A 17 -11.36 14.58 1.75
N ALA A 18 -11.32 13.94 0.59
CA ALA A 18 -10.39 14.29 -0.48
C ALA A 18 -10.65 15.70 -1.05
N GLN A 19 -11.91 16.11 -1.18
CA GLN A 19 -12.26 17.45 -1.62
C GLN A 19 -11.79 18.53 -0.63
N GLU A 20 -11.92 18.29 0.67
CA GLU A 20 -11.39 19.20 1.69
C GLU A 20 -9.85 19.30 1.62
N LEU A 21 -9.16 18.19 1.41
CA LEU A 21 -7.71 18.20 1.22
C LEU A 21 -7.30 18.94 -0.07
N ALA A 22 -8.05 18.76 -1.16
CA ALA A 22 -7.77 19.39 -2.45
C ALA A 22 -7.80 20.93 -2.38
N LYS A 23 -8.61 21.52 -1.51
CA LYS A 23 -8.64 22.99 -1.28
C LYS A 23 -7.29 23.56 -0.83
N GLN A 24 -6.40 22.71 -0.30
CA GLN A 24 -5.06 23.09 0.17
C GLN A 24 -4.00 23.05 -0.96
N HIS A 25 -4.34 22.48 -2.12
CA HIS A 25 -3.39 22.20 -3.21
C HIS A 25 -3.58 23.13 -4.41
N ARG A 26 -3.44 24.44 -4.16
CA ARG A 26 -3.45 25.41 -5.25
C ARG A 26 -2.23 25.25 -6.17
N ILE A 27 -2.43 25.46 -7.46
CA ILE A 27 -1.35 25.57 -8.43
C ILE A 27 -0.56 26.84 -8.14
N PRO A 28 0.78 26.82 -8.10
CA PRO A 28 1.61 27.99 -7.86
C PRO A 28 1.33 29.11 -8.86
N ALA A 29 1.30 30.34 -8.39
CA ALA A 29 1.07 31.50 -9.22
C ALA A 29 2.35 32.05 -9.91
N SER A 30 3.54 31.57 -9.49
CA SER A 30 4.83 32.00 -10.02
C SER A 30 5.87 30.90 -9.99
N ARG A 31 6.94 31.09 -10.78
CA ARG A 31 8.11 30.21 -10.77
C ARG A 31 8.73 30.06 -9.39
N GLN A 32 8.80 31.15 -8.61
CA GLN A 32 9.37 31.11 -7.27
C GLN A 32 8.55 30.24 -6.33
N GLU A 33 7.22 30.43 -6.30
CA GLU A 33 6.32 29.58 -5.52
C GLU A 33 6.41 28.10 -5.95
N TRP A 34 6.57 27.84 -7.25
CA TRP A 34 6.77 26.48 -7.74
C TRP A 34 8.05 25.85 -7.21
N LEU A 35 9.18 26.55 -7.25
CA LEU A 35 10.46 26.02 -6.79
C LEU A 35 10.43 25.63 -5.30
N GLU A 36 9.73 26.40 -4.47
CA GLU A 36 9.50 26.08 -3.06
C GLU A 36 8.59 24.84 -2.91
N LYS A 37 7.46 24.85 -3.59
CA LYS A 37 6.50 23.74 -3.56
C LYS A 37 7.07 22.45 -4.14
N ARG A 38 7.89 22.54 -5.19
CA ARG A 38 8.62 21.43 -5.79
C ARG A 38 9.45 20.67 -4.76
N GLN A 39 10.19 21.37 -3.92
CA GLN A 39 11.00 20.76 -2.87
C GLN A 39 10.13 20.03 -1.83
N GLU A 40 9.02 20.66 -1.44
CA GLU A 40 8.08 20.07 -0.49
C GLU A 40 7.43 18.81 -1.04
N ILE A 41 6.87 18.87 -2.26
CA ILE A 41 6.24 17.72 -2.92
C ILE A 41 7.26 16.59 -3.06
N ARG A 42 8.46 16.87 -3.59
CA ARG A 42 9.52 15.87 -3.77
C ARG A 42 9.89 15.18 -2.45
N ARG A 43 10.07 15.94 -1.38
CA ARG A 43 10.40 15.40 -0.05
C ARG A 43 9.27 14.52 0.49
N LYS A 44 8.01 14.98 0.39
CA LYS A 44 6.84 14.25 0.86
C LYS A 44 6.58 13.00 0.02
N LEU A 45 6.75 13.06 -1.31
CA LEU A 45 6.63 11.92 -2.21
C LEU A 45 7.67 10.83 -1.87
N ILE A 46 8.94 11.19 -1.71
CA ILE A 46 9.98 10.23 -1.30
C ILE A 46 9.63 9.59 0.05
N LYS A 47 9.18 10.38 1.02
CA LYS A 47 8.78 9.87 2.33
C LYS A 47 7.59 8.92 2.21
N SER A 48 6.59 9.25 1.43
CA SER A 48 5.38 8.45 1.23
C SER A 48 5.69 7.12 0.53
N LEU A 49 6.62 7.12 -0.41
CA LEU A 49 7.14 5.92 -1.07
C LEU A 49 8.00 5.02 -0.15
N GLY A 50 8.27 5.45 1.09
CA GLY A 50 9.04 4.70 2.07
C GLY A 50 10.53 5.02 2.11
N GLY A 51 10.95 6.08 1.41
CA GLY A 51 12.36 6.50 1.31
C GLY A 51 13.21 5.59 0.43
N PHE A 52 14.43 6.01 0.19
CA PHE A 52 15.40 5.25 -0.62
C PHE A 52 16.66 4.96 0.21
N PRO A 53 17.38 3.85 -0.07
CA PRO A 53 18.68 3.58 0.56
C PRO A 53 19.67 4.73 0.33
N LYS A 54 20.36 5.13 1.39
CA LYS A 54 21.39 6.18 1.31
C LYS A 54 22.63 5.73 0.54
N THR A 55 23.00 4.46 0.70
CA THR A 55 24.11 3.80 0.00
C THR A 55 23.55 2.83 -1.04
N ARG A 56 24.12 2.86 -2.23
CA ARG A 56 23.79 1.92 -3.32
C ARG A 56 24.76 0.74 -3.24
N CYS A 57 24.25 -0.48 -3.38
CA CYS A 57 25.08 -1.67 -3.53
C CYS A 57 25.65 -1.74 -4.95
N ASP A 58 26.66 -2.57 -5.18
CA ASP A 58 27.14 -2.87 -6.51
C ASP A 58 26.02 -3.50 -7.35
N LEU A 59 25.98 -3.16 -8.64
CA LEU A 59 24.97 -3.69 -9.56
C LEU A 59 25.22 -5.15 -9.91
N ASP A 60 26.48 -5.61 -9.86
CA ASP A 60 26.90 -6.97 -10.14
C ASP A 60 26.21 -7.54 -11.40
N PRO A 61 26.37 -6.90 -12.58
CA PRO A 61 25.67 -7.30 -13.79
C PRO A 61 26.20 -8.62 -14.32
N GLN A 62 25.29 -9.56 -14.58
CA GLN A 62 25.60 -10.88 -15.13
C GLN A 62 24.84 -11.06 -16.44
N THR A 63 25.54 -11.18 -17.58
CA THR A 63 24.94 -11.55 -18.85
C THR A 63 24.78 -13.07 -18.89
N VAL A 64 23.53 -13.54 -18.81
CA VAL A 64 23.19 -14.95 -18.75
C VAL A 64 22.76 -15.53 -20.10
N GLY A 65 22.66 -14.71 -21.12
CA GLY A 65 22.35 -15.13 -22.48
C GLY A 65 22.32 -13.99 -23.47
N ARG A 66 22.38 -14.31 -24.75
CA ARG A 66 22.34 -13.34 -25.85
C ARG A 66 21.64 -13.95 -27.07
N MET A 67 20.91 -13.12 -27.78
CA MET A 67 20.24 -13.46 -29.05
C MET A 67 20.63 -12.42 -30.10
N GLU A 68 21.01 -12.88 -31.29
CA GLU A 68 21.43 -12.03 -32.41
C GLU A 68 20.30 -11.94 -33.44
N PHE A 69 20.01 -10.72 -33.89
CA PHE A 69 19.08 -10.40 -34.98
C PHE A 69 19.80 -9.55 -36.02
N ALA A 70 19.19 -9.34 -37.17
CA ALA A 70 19.84 -8.60 -38.25
C ALA A 70 20.23 -7.17 -37.86
N ASP A 71 19.36 -6.45 -37.15
CA ASP A 71 19.52 -5.02 -36.88
C ASP A 71 19.80 -4.71 -35.40
N TYR A 72 19.66 -5.70 -34.53
CA TYR A 72 19.84 -5.53 -33.07
C TYR A 72 20.22 -6.84 -32.39
N THR A 73 20.61 -6.75 -31.14
CA THR A 73 20.84 -7.91 -30.26
C THR A 73 20.00 -7.80 -28.99
N VAL A 74 19.67 -8.92 -28.36
CA VAL A 74 19.04 -8.96 -27.05
C VAL A 74 19.96 -9.63 -26.04
N GLU A 75 20.42 -8.88 -25.05
CA GLU A 75 21.17 -9.41 -23.93
C GLU A 75 20.21 -9.72 -22.77
N LYS A 76 20.32 -10.93 -22.22
CA LYS A 76 19.63 -11.33 -20.99
C LYS A 76 20.56 -11.05 -19.80
N VAL A 77 20.19 -10.12 -18.95
CA VAL A 77 21.08 -9.65 -17.88
C VAL A 77 20.36 -9.77 -16.53
N VAL A 78 21.11 -10.16 -15.51
CA VAL A 78 20.65 -10.16 -14.12
C VAL A 78 21.44 -9.10 -13.35
N LEU A 79 20.73 -8.16 -12.72
CA LEU A 79 21.30 -7.06 -11.93
C LEU A 79 21.00 -7.22 -10.45
N GLN A 80 21.85 -6.71 -9.58
CA GLN A 80 21.56 -6.53 -8.17
C GLN A 80 21.08 -5.10 -7.90
N THR A 81 19.82 -4.95 -7.47
CA THR A 81 19.22 -3.64 -7.20
C THR A 81 19.31 -3.22 -5.73
N LEU A 82 19.12 -4.18 -4.82
CA LEU A 82 19.37 -4.10 -3.38
C LEU A 82 20.28 -5.26 -2.99
N PRO A 83 20.97 -5.25 -1.85
CA PRO A 83 21.85 -6.34 -1.45
C PRO A 83 21.15 -7.71 -1.51
N GLY A 84 21.61 -8.59 -2.41
CA GLY A 84 21.02 -9.90 -2.68
C GLY A 84 19.71 -9.91 -3.47
N VAL A 85 19.15 -8.76 -3.85
CA VAL A 85 17.91 -8.70 -4.65
C VAL A 85 18.24 -8.62 -6.12
N ARG A 86 17.84 -9.63 -6.88
CA ARG A 86 18.14 -9.74 -8.32
C ARG A 86 16.96 -9.26 -9.17
N MET A 87 17.28 -8.56 -10.25
CA MET A 87 16.35 -8.07 -11.28
C MET A 87 16.74 -8.67 -12.64
N MET A 88 15.75 -9.20 -13.35
CA MET A 88 15.91 -9.78 -14.69
C MET A 88 15.62 -8.72 -15.74
N VAL A 89 16.50 -8.64 -16.73
CA VAL A 89 16.54 -7.62 -17.77
C VAL A 89 16.64 -8.24 -19.14
N ASN A 90 15.91 -7.71 -20.11
CA ASN A 90 16.16 -7.90 -21.53
C ASN A 90 16.62 -6.55 -22.11
N LEU A 91 17.88 -6.48 -22.54
CA LEU A 91 18.47 -5.28 -23.12
C LEU A 91 18.55 -5.44 -24.64
N TYR A 92 17.77 -4.66 -25.36
CA TYR A 92 17.76 -4.59 -26.82
C TYR A 92 18.76 -3.52 -27.26
N ARG A 93 19.81 -3.93 -27.97
CA ARG A 93 20.90 -3.07 -28.37
C ARG A 93 20.96 -2.95 -29.89
N PRO A 94 20.98 -1.72 -30.47
CA PRO A 94 21.20 -1.53 -31.89
C PRO A 94 22.52 -2.15 -32.39
N SER A 95 22.58 -2.52 -33.66
CA SER A 95 23.83 -2.84 -34.31
C SER A 95 24.70 -1.58 -34.47
N GLY A 96 26.05 -1.74 -34.52
CA GLY A 96 27.00 -0.63 -34.62
C GLY A 96 27.72 -0.33 -33.30
N ASP A 97 28.58 0.74 -33.33
CA ASP A 97 29.56 0.98 -32.26
C ASP A 97 29.03 1.80 -31.08
N GLY A 98 28.03 2.64 -31.27
CA GLY A 98 27.49 3.51 -30.20
C GLY A 98 28.44 4.73 -29.92
N PRO A 99 28.33 5.43 -28.78
CA PRO A 99 27.30 5.20 -27.72
C PRO A 99 25.90 5.62 -28.16
N PHE A 100 24.91 4.81 -27.81
CA PHE A 100 23.50 5.04 -28.14
C PHE A 100 22.75 5.73 -27.01
N PRO A 101 21.75 6.59 -27.27
CA PRO A 101 20.80 7.01 -26.27
C PRO A 101 19.99 5.79 -25.80
N ALA A 102 19.46 5.83 -24.56
CA ALA A 102 18.76 4.67 -23.99
C ALA A 102 17.39 5.00 -23.40
N VAL A 103 16.49 4.03 -23.50
CA VAL A 103 15.11 4.11 -22.99
C VAL A 103 14.85 2.94 -22.04
N LEU A 104 14.52 3.24 -20.78
CA LEU A 104 14.03 2.25 -19.84
C LEU A 104 12.55 1.99 -20.14
N CYS A 105 12.21 0.74 -20.45
CA CYS A 105 10.88 0.27 -20.79
C CYS A 105 10.32 -0.58 -19.64
N VAL A 106 9.56 0.04 -18.76
CA VAL A 106 8.88 -0.65 -17.65
C VAL A 106 7.50 -1.15 -18.08
N HIS A 107 6.98 -2.17 -17.38
CA HIS A 107 5.72 -2.80 -17.75
C HIS A 107 4.66 -2.68 -16.65
N GLY A 108 3.39 -2.77 -17.05
CA GLY A 108 2.22 -2.92 -16.18
C GLY A 108 1.92 -4.41 -15.89
N HIS A 109 0.62 -4.70 -15.66
CA HIS A 109 0.17 -6.05 -15.26
C HIS A 109 -0.13 -6.95 -16.48
N TRP A 110 0.83 -7.07 -17.38
CA TRP A 110 0.72 -7.92 -18.58
C TRP A 110 1.14 -9.35 -18.29
N LYS A 111 0.43 -10.31 -18.92
CA LYS A 111 0.92 -11.68 -19.00
C LYS A 111 2.23 -11.71 -19.77
N GLY A 112 3.33 -12.07 -19.13
CA GLY A 112 4.64 -12.07 -19.75
C GLY A 112 5.55 -10.96 -19.25
N ALA A 113 5.05 -9.99 -18.54
CA ALA A 113 5.84 -8.92 -17.93
C ALA A 113 6.79 -8.26 -18.96
N LYS A 114 8.12 -8.27 -18.76
CA LYS A 114 9.09 -7.75 -19.75
C LYS A 114 9.12 -8.53 -21.07
N GLN A 115 8.61 -9.76 -21.08
CA GLN A 115 8.60 -10.68 -22.24
C GLN A 115 7.30 -10.58 -23.04
N ASP A 116 6.32 -9.76 -22.61
CA ASP A 116 5.07 -9.56 -23.31
C ASP A 116 5.30 -9.00 -24.73
N PRO A 117 4.58 -9.47 -25.77
CA PRO A 117 4.73 -8.97 -27.13
C PRO A 117 4.62 -7.46 -27.26
N THR A 118 3.76 -6.81 -26.48
CA THR A 118 3.63 -5.33 -26.48
C THR A 118 4.91 -4.66 -25.93
N VAL A 119 5.56 -5.26 -24.95
CA VAL A 119 6.85 -4.78 -24.40
C VAL A 119 7.97 -5.04 -25.40
N GLN A 120 8.03 -6.25 -25.97
CA GLN A 120 8.99 -6.58 -27.02
C GLN A 120 8.90 -5.60 -28.19
N ALA A 121 7.68 -5.34 -28.71
CA ALA A 121 7.46 -4.51 -29.86
C ALA A 121 8.07 -3.11 -29.67
N ARG A 122 7.81 -2.43 -28.54
CA ARG A 122 8.41 -1.10 -28.31
C ARG A 122 9.92 -1.15 -28.15
N CYS A 123 10.47 -2.21 -27.54
CA CYS A 123 11.92 -2.36 -27.39
C CYS A 123 12.62 -2.64 -28.72
N ILE A 124 12.02 -3.49 -29.57
CA ILE A 124 12.52 -3.78 -30.93
C ILE A 124 12.46 -2.51 -31.79
N GLY A 125 11.31 -1.79 -31.76
CA GLY A 125 11.18 -0.54 -32.50
C GLY A 125 12.23 0.49 -32.09
N LEU A 126 12.45 0.69 -30.78
CA LEU A 126 13.48 1.56 -30.26
C LEU A 126 14.89 1.13 -30.73
N ALA A 127 15.20 -0.18 -30.66
CA ALA A 127 16.49 -0.69 -31.09
C ALA A 127 16.73 -0.45 -32.59
N LYS A 128 15.74 -0.73 -33.44
CA LYS A 128 15.82 -0.45 -34.87
C LYS A 128 15.91 1.05 -35.21
N LEU A 129 15.42 1.92 -34.33
CA LEU A 129 15.55 3.37 -34.43
C LEU A 129 16.85 3.91 -33.77
N GLY A 130 17.78 3.04 -33.36
CA GLY A 130 19.07 3.42 -32.82
C GLY A 130 19.06 3.86 -31.36
N PHE A 131 18.21 3.27 -30.51
CA PHE A 131 18.21 3.43 -29.06
C PHE A 131 18.49 2.09 -28.38
N VAL A 132 19.25 2.08 -27.32
CA VAL A 132 19.27 0.95 -26.41
C VAL A 132 17.93 0.94 -25.65
N ALA A 133 17.20 -0.16 -25.70
CA ALA A 133 15.96 -0.31 -24.94
C ALA A 133 16.14 -1.37 -23.85
N MET A 134 15.85 -1.00 -22.60
CA MET A 134 16.01 -1.88 -21.45
C MET A 134 14.65 -2.24 -20.86
N ALA A 135 14.20 -3.47 -21.07
CA ALA A 135 12.98 -4.01 -20.43
C ALA A 135 13.36 -4.78 -19.16
N VAL A 136 12.63 -4.52 -18.08
CA VAL A 136 12.90 -5.12 -16.75
C VAL A 136 11.64 -5.73 -16.16
N ASP A 137 11.77 -6.81 -15.40
CA ASP A 137 10.68 -7.30 -14.58
C ASP A 137 10.53 -6.43 -13.32
N ALA A 138 9.33 -5.90 -13.12
CA ALA A 138 8.99 -5.16 -11.92
C ALA A 138 9.10 -6.04 -10.67
N PHE A 139 9.41 -5.44 -9.50
CA PHE A 139 9.56 -6.19 -8.27
C PHE A 139 8.28 -6.98 -7.92
N GLY A 140 8.42 -8.28 -7.77
CA GLY A 140 7.35 -9.22 -7.46
C GLY A 140 6.52 -9.69 -8.67
N ALA A 141 6.91 -9.35 -9.92
CA ALA A 141 6.23 -9.78 -11.14
C ALA A 141 7.14 -10.54 -12.10
N GLY A 142 6.56 -11.27 -13.04
CA GLY A 142 7.28 -12.05 -14.05
C GLY A 142 8.22 -13.07 -13.42
N GLU A 143 9.45 -13.15 -13.90
CA GLU A 143 10.48 -14.06 -13.34
C GLU A 143 10.83 -13.74 -11.88
N ARG A 144 10.38 -12.60 -11.34
CA ARG A 144 10.58 -12.16 -9.95
C ARG A 144 9.43 -12.53 -9.04
N GLY A 145 8.37 -13.10 -9.57
CA GLY A 145 7.23 -13.62 -8.81
C GLY A 145 7.60 -14.79 -7.91
N ILE A 146 6.66 -15.25 -7.09
CA ILE A 146 6.86 -16.37 -6.16
C ILE A 146 6.99 -17.67 -6.96
N GLU A 147 6.06 -17.90 -7.88
CA GLU A 147 5.94 -19.12 -8.68
C GLU A 147 6.78 -19.08 -9.97
N GLN A 148 7.39 -17.95 -10.31
CA GLN A 148 8.16 -17.72 -11.55
C GLN A 148 7.33 -17.87 -12.84
N ALA A 149 6.02 -17.86 -12.73
CA ALA A 149 5.14 -17.99 -13.87
C ALA A 149 5.16 -16.73 -14.73
N LEU A 150 5.16 -16.88 -16.05
CA LEU A 150 4.94 -15.75 -16.95
C LEU A 150 3.57 -15.12 -16.67
N GLY A 151 3.56 -13.84 -16.45
CA GLY A 151 2.36 -13.10 -16.09
C GLY A 151 1.98 -13.19 -14.62
N GLU A 152 2.84 -13.76 -13.81
CA GLU A 152 2.68 -13.65 -12.37
C GLU A 152 2.73 -12.16 -11.96
N TYR A 153 1.79 -11.81 -11.13
CA TYR A 153 1.59 -10.49 -10.59
C TYR A 153 1.94 -10.50 -9.10
N HIS A 154 2.49 -9.41 -8.59
CA HIS A 154 2.94 -9.37 -7.18
C HIS A 154 1.85 -9.69 -6.15
N GLY A 155 0.56 -9.47 -6.45
CA GLY A 155 -0.56 -9.69 -5.53
C GLY A 155 -0.62 -8.68 -4.36
N GLU A 156 -1.82 -8.35 -3.91
CA GLU A 156 -2.05 -7.29 -2.92
C GLU A 156 -1.51 -7.68 -1.53
N MET A 157 -1.83 -8.89 -1.06
CA MET A 157 -1.38 -9.37 0.26
C MET A 157 0.11 -9.76 0.25
N THR A 158 0.69 -10.06 -0.91
CA THR A 158 2.14 -10.16 -1.08
C THR A 158 2.80 -8.79 -0.93
N ALA A 159 2.29 -7.76 -1.60
CA ALA A 159 2.77 -6.38 -1.50
C ALA A 159 2.57 -5.80 -0.08
N ALA A 160 1.52 -6.21 0.62
CA ALA A 160 1.22 -5.82 2.00
C ALA A 160 2.35 -6.18 3.00
N THR A 161 3.18 -7.19 2.68
CA THR A 161 4.35 -7.53 3.50
C THR A 161 5.36 -6.37 3.59
N LEU A 162 5.50 -5.57 2.52
CA LEU A 162 6.31 -4.35 2.54
C LEU A 162 5.63 -3.21 3.29
N TYR A 163 4.30 -3.10 3.19
CA TYR A 163 3.52 -1.99 3.74
C TYR A 163 3.74 -1.81 5.25
N ALA A 164 3.75 -2.91 6.00
CA ALA A 164 4.05 -2.92 7.43
C ALA A 164 5.44 -2.36 7.78
N THR A 165 6.42 -2.49 6.86
CA THR A 165 7.77 -1.92 7.02
C THR A 165 7.85 -0.42 6.71
N GLY A 166 6.78 0.20 6.21
CA GLY A 166 6.75 1.58 5.72
C GLY A 166 7.33 1.76 4.33
N ARG A 167 7.74 0.69 3.68
CA ARG A 167 8.14 0.70 2.27
C ARG A 167 6.92 0.42 1.40
N GLN A 168 6.80 1.18 0.32
CA GLN A 168 5.75 0.95 -0.66
C GLN A 168 6.30 0.15 -1.83
N LEU A 169 5.47 -0.71 -2.43
CA LEU A 169 5.89 -1.42 -3.64
C LEU A 169 6.25 -0.43 -4.75
N ALA A 170 5.43 0.61 -4.96
CA ALA A 170 5.74 1.71 -5.86
C ALA A 170 7.13 2.32 -5.58
N GLY A 171 7.47 2.54 -4.30
CA GLY A 171 8.76 3.11 -3.91
C GLY A 171 9.95 2.20 -4.21
N VAL A 172 9.81 0.89 -4.00
CA VAL A 172 10.86 -0.08 -4.35
C VAL A 172 11.06 -0.10 -5.86
N GLN A 173 9.99 -0.14 -6.66
CA GLN A 173 10.06 -0.12 -8.11
C GLN A 173 10.69 1.18 -8.64
N VAL A 174 10.36 2.33 -8.08
CA VAL A 174 11.00 3.62 -8.42
C VAL A 174 12.51 3.59 -8.11
N TYR A 175 12.88 3.08 -6.94
CA TYR A 175 14.30 2.93 -6.60
C TYR A 175 15.02 1.99 -7.57
N GLU A 176 14.41 0.89 -7.96
CA GLU A 176 14.97 -0.04 -8.94
C GLU A 176 15.11 0.60 -10.33
N ASN A 177 14.16 1.46 -10.73
CA ASN A 177 14.29 2.24 -11.97
C ASN A 177 15.47 3.23 -11.92
N MET A 178 15.80 3.79 -10.74
CA MET A 178 17.03 4.56 -10.53
C MET A 178 18.28 3.68 -10.67
N ARG A 179 18.23 2.42 -10.21
CA ARG A 179 19.33 1.44 -10.38
C ARG A 179 19.49 1.04 -11.84
N CYS A 180 18.40 0.95 -12.60
CA CYS A 180 18.45 0.75 -14.05
C CYS A 180 19.16 1.91 -14.75
N ALA A 181 18.89 3.15 -14.34
CA ALA A 181 19.62 4.31 -14.86
C ALA A 181 21.13 4.26 -14.50
N ASP A 182 21.49 3.78 -13.28
CA ASP A 182 22.90 3.54 -12.92
C ASP A 182 23.56 2.52 -13.87
N TYR A 183 22.86 1.41 -14.16
CA TYR A 183 23.38 0.39 -15.09
C TYR A 183 23.55 0.92 -16.50
N LEU A 184 22.53 1.61 -17.04
CA LEU A 184 22.63 2.22 -18.38
C LEU A 184 23.80 3.19 -18.47
N GLN A 185 24.02 4.03 -17.46
CA GLN A 185 25.18 4.93 -17.42
C GLN A 185 26.53 4.24 -17.29
N SER A 186 26.59 3.05 -16.73
CA SER A 186 27.85 2.30 -16.56
C SER A 186 28.30 1.60 -17.84
N ARG A 187 27.45 1.51 -18.84
CA ARG A 187 27.72 0.82 -20.10
C ARG A 187 28.49 1.71 -21.06
N PRO A 188 29.59 1.22 -21.68
CA PRO A 188 30.38 2.01 -22.63
C PRO A 188 29.66 2.27 -23.96
N ASP A 189 28.67 1.44 -24.31
CA ASP A 189 27.87 1.55 -25.53
C ASP A 189 26.59 2.40 -25.35
N VAL A 190 26.37 3.01 -24.16
CA VAL A 190 25.26 3.90 -23.87
C VAL A 190 25.73 5.32 -23.61
N ASP A 191 25.10 6.31 -24.26
CA ASP A 191 25.23 7.71 -23.88
C ASP A 191 24.45 7.99 -22.62
N GLY A 192 25.09 7.86 -21.46
CA GLY A 192 24.48 8.01 -20.14
C GLY A 192 23.90 9.40 -19.84
N ALA A 193 24.13 10.42 -20.69
CA ALA A 193 23.50 11.73 -20.60
C ALA A 193 22.12 11.77 -21.32
N LYS A 194 21.81 10.74 -22.12
CA LYS A 194 20.63 10.67 -23.00
C LYS A 194 19.73 9.48 -22.61
N LEU A 195 19.09 9.57 -21.44
CA LEU A 195 18.20 8.55 -20.92
C LEU A 195 16.74 8.99 -20.95
N ALA A 196 15.83 8.07 -21.25
CA ALA A 196 14.38 8.25 -21.12
C ALA A 196 13.75 7.07 -20.39
N ILE A 197 12.47 7.24 -19.98
CA ILE A 197 11.68 6.18 -19.37
C ILE A 197 10.25 6.19 -19.93
N THR A 198 9.72 5.01 -20.21
CA THR A 198 8.34 4.82 -20.66
C THR A 198 7.75 3.52 -20.14
N GLY A 199 6.42 3.48 -19.98
CA GLY A 199 5.67 2.30 -19.60
C GLY A 199 4.18 2.55 -19.59
N THR A 200 3.40 1.47 -19.52
CA THR A 200 1.94 1.49 -19.55
C THR A 200 1.34 0.99 -18.26
N SER A 201 0.15 1.53 -17.86
CA SER A 201 -0.57 1.05 -16.68
C SER A 201 0.28 1.21 -15.40
N GLY A 202 0.45 0.18 -14.58
CA GLY A 202 1.41 0.19 -13.48
C GLY A 202 2.84 0.57 -13.91
N GLY A 203 3.26 0.23 -15.15
CA GLY A 203 4.52 0.72 -15.73
C GLY A 203 4.50 2.21 -16.04
N GLY A 204 3.34 2.75 -16.39
CA GLY A 204 3.15 4.20 -16.55
C GLY A 204 3.25 4.95 -15.23
N ASN A 205 2.70 4.38 -14.14
CA ASN A 205 2.85 4.93 -12.80
C ASN A 205 4.32 4.88 -12.35
N GLN A 206 5.03 3.76 -12.58
CA GLN A 206 6.48 3.68 -12.38
C GLN A 206 7.22 4.77 -13.16
N THR A 207 6.84 4.97 -14.43
CA THR A 207 7.41 6.01 -15.32
C THR A 207 7.20 7.40 -14.74
N MET A 208 5.98 7.72 -14.30
CA MET A 208 5.62 9.01 -13.71
C MET A 208 6.43 9.28 -12.44
N TYR A 209 6.45 8.34 -11.49
CA TYR A 209 7.15 8.52 -10.21
C TYR A 209 8.66 8.51 -10.37
N ALA A 210 9.21 7.60 -11.18
CA ALA A 210 10.65 7.58 -11.46
C ALA A 210 11.06 8.84 -12.22
N GLY A 211 10.31 9.27 -13.22
CA GLY A 211 10.54 10.51 -13.94
C GLY A 211 10.52 11.75 -13.07
N ALA A 212 9.60 11.80 -12.08
CA ALA A 212 9.52 12.89 -11.12
C ALA A 212 10.74 12.96 -10.17
N LEU A 213 11.34 11.82 -9.83
CA LEU A 213 12.37 11.72 -8.78
C LEU A 213 13.79 11.51 -9.31
N GLU A 214 13.96 11.01 -10.54
CA GLU A 214 15.24 10.73 -11.18
C GLU A 214 15.50 11.70 -12.35
N GLU A 215 16.38 12.66 -12.14
CA GLU A 215 16.59 13.78 -13.06
C GLU A 215 17.42 13.38 -14.31
N ARG A 216 18.01 12.20 -14.33
CA ARG A 216 18.75 11.67 -15.50
C ARG A 216 17.85 11.33 -16.68
N PHE A 217 16.57 11.01 -16.45
CA PHE A 217 15.63 10.81 -17.55
C PHE A 217 15.26 12.15 -18.19
N LYS A 218 15.70 12.38 -19.41
CA LYS A 218 15.47 13.60 -20.20
C LYS A 218 14.07 13.63 -20.81
N ALA A 219 13.48 12.45 -21.07
CA ALA A 219 12.10 12.30 -21.52
C ALA A 219 11.38 11.27 -20.63
N VAL A 220 10.15 11.59 -20.26
CA VAL A 220 9.29 10.80 -19.37
C VAL A 220 7.94 10.61 -20.06
N ILE A 221 7.59 9.35 -20.40
CA ILE A 221 6.43 9.06 -21.24
C ILE A 221 5.52 8.03 -20.52
N PRO A 222 4.69 8.44 -19.54
CA PRO A 222 3.67 7.58 -18.95
C PRO A 222 2.51 7.36 -19.92
N VAL A 223 2.10 6.08 -20.11
CA VAL A 223 1.05 5.68 -21.04
C VAL A 223 -0.09 5.00 -20.29
N CYS A 224 -1.32 5.39 -20.50
CA CYS A 224 -2.54 4.84 -19.90
C CYS A 224 -2.41 4.68 -18.36
N SER A 225 -1.94 5.73 -17.69
CA SER A 225 -1.66 5.69 -16.24
C SER A 225 -1.82 7.05 -15.55
N VAL A 226 -1.88 8.13 -16.33
CA VAL A 226 -2.10 9.46 -15.79
C VAL A 226 -3.59 9.79 -15.82
N GLY A 227 -4.09 10.24 -14.69
CA GLY A 227 -5.44 10.72 -14.52
C GLY A 227 -5.49 11.85 -13.49
N ASN A 228 -6.07 11.56 -12.33
CA ASN A 228 -6.14 12.45 -11.19
C ASN A 228 -6.27 11.59 -9.92
N TYR A 229 -5.58 11.90 -8.84
CA TYR A 229 -5.61 11.06 -7.63
C TYR A 229 -7.00 10.92 -7.02
N GLN A 230 -7.86 11.94 -7.12
CA GLN A 230 -9.24 11.82 -6.66
C GLN A 230 -10.05 10.81 -7.50
N ALA A 231 -9.69 10.57 -8.76
CA ALA A 231 -10.37 9.59 -9.60
C ALA A 231 -10.12 8.13 -9.19
N TYR A 232 -9.08 7.87 -8.39
CA TYR A 232 -8.88 6.54 -7.80
C TYR A 232 -9.90 6.24 -6.69
N LEU A 233 -10.53 7.27 -6.10
CA LEU A 233 -11.47 7.09 -4.99
C LEU A 233 -12.83 6.58 -5.50
N GLY A 234 -13.14 5.34 -5.18
CA GLY A 234 -14.33 4.64 -5.65
C GLY A 234 -14.07 3.66 -6.79
N VAL A 235 -12.80 3.48 -7.19
CA VAL A 235 -12.36 2.44 -8.13
C VAL A 235 -11.13 1.72 -7.57
N ALA A 236 -10.80 0.58 -8.18
CA ALA A 236 -9.61 -0.17 -7.80
C ALA A 236 -8.33 0.48 -8.34
N CYS A 237 -7.27 0.48 -7.54
CA CYS A 237 -5.90 0.65 -8.00
C CYS A 237 -5.01 -0.46 -7.42
N CYS A 238 -3.80 -0.59 -7.94
CA CYS A 238 -2.86 -1.59 -7.50
C CYS A 238 -1.97 -1.09 -6.35
N MET A 239 -1.42 -1.99 -5.54
CA MET A 239 -0.42 -1.64 -4.51
C MET A 239 0.85 -1.02 -5.09
N CYS A 240 1.18 -1.27 -6.36
CA CYS A 240 2.32 -0.64 -7.04
C CYS A 240 2.03 0.79 -7.54
N GLU A 241 0.81 1.27 -7.44
CA GLU A 241 0.38 2.61 -7.83
C GLU A 241 0.19 3.53 -6.63
N LEU A 242 -0.03 2.94 -5.47
CA LEU A 242 -0.39 3.64 -4.24
C LEU A 242 0.74 4.52 -3.70
N VAL A 243 0.43 5.79 -3.48
CA VAL A 243 1.27 6.75 -2.72
C VAL A 243 0.49 7.18 -1.47
N PRO A 244 0.71 6.54 -0.32
CA PRO A 244 -0.05 6.83 0.89
C PRO A 244 0.00 8.32 1.28
N GLY A 245 -1.16 8.91 1.46
CA GLY A 245 -1.31 10.30 1.85
C GLY A 245 -1.03 11.32 0.74
N ALA A 246 -0.94 10.91 -0.52
CA ALA A 246 -0.67 11.85 -1.63
C ALA A 246 -1.62 13.04 -1.61
N LEU A 247 -2.93 12.79 -1.47
CA LEU A 247 -3.95 13.84 -1.39
C LEU A 247 -3.81 14.79 -0.19
N SER A 248 -2.97 14.49 0.79
CA SER A 248 -2.66 15.40 1.89
C SER A 248 -1.57 16.43 1.56
N PHE A 249 -0.86 16.30 0.43
CA PHE A 249 0.23 17.21 0.07
C PHE A 249 0.30 17.60 -1.40
N THR A 250 -0.35 16.87 -2.30
CA THR A 250 -0.43 17.20 -3.73
C THR A 250 -1.56 16.47 -4.41
N GLU A 251 -1.95 16.96 -5.59
CA GLU A 251 -2.62 16.22 -6.63
C GLU A 251 -1.61 15.73 -7.67
N GLU A 252 -2.02 14.87 -8.60
CA GLU A 252 -1.13 14.26 -9.59
C GLU A 252 -0.41 15.29 -10.47
N TRP A 253 -1.03 16.48 -10.70
CA TRP A 253 -0.40 17.59 -11.40
C TRP A 253 0.95 18.00 -10.81
N GLY A 254 1.08 17.94 -9.47
CA GLY A 254 2.32 18.30 -8.81
C GLY A 254 3.43 17.27 -9.07
N VAL A 255 3.11 15.99 -9.16
CA VAL A 255 4.07 14.93 -9.53
C VAL A 255 4.52 15.10 -10.98
N LEU A 256 3.59 15.34 -11.91
CA LEU A 256 3.90 15.65 -13.31
C LEU A 256 4.77 16.91 -13.43
N GLY A 257 4.48 17.93 -12.63
CA GLY A 257 5.27 19.17 -12.56
C GLY A 257 6.73 18.95 -12.10
N LEU A 258 7.01 17.94 -11.26
CA LEU A 258 8.38 17.60 -10.87
C LEU A 258 9.28 17.20 -12.06
N VAL A 259 8.70 16.80 -13.18
CA VAL A 259 9.46 16.45 -14.40
C VAL A 259 10.04 17.70 -15.06
N ALA A 260 9.37 18.86 -14.97
CA ALA A 260 9.86 20.10 -15.56
C ALA A 260 11.29 20.46 -15.10
N PRO A 261 12.17 20.97 -15.98
CA PRO A 261 11.94 21.43 -17.37
C PRO A 261 12.14 20.34 -18.43
N ARG A 262 12.27 19.07 -18.08
CA ARG A 262 12.52 17.93 -18.97
C ARG A 262 11.28 17.57 -19.80
N GLY A 263 11.43 16.78 -20.87
CA GLY A 263 10.31 16.37 -21.73
C GLY A 263 9.32 15.47 -21.00
N LEU A 264 8.04 15.85 -20.97
CA LEU A 264 6.93 15.06 -20.48
C LEU A 264 5.92 14.83 -21.61
N MET A 265 5.67 13.59 -21.98
CA MET A 265 4.56 13.24 -22.89
C MET A 265 3.62 12.29 -22.15
N VAL A 266 2.39 12.69 -21.93
CA VAL A 266 1.34 11.82 -21.40
C VAL A 266 0.53 11.27 -22.57
N ILE A 267 0.34 9.94 -22.59
CA ILE A 267 -0.45 9.26 -23.62
C ILE A 267 -1.64 8.57 -22.94
N ASN A 268 -2.88 8.91 -23.35
CA ASN A 268 -4.10 8.29 -22.86
C ASN A 268 -4.91 7.66 -23.99
N ALA A 269 -5.61 6.58 -23.67
CA ALA A 269 -6.61 5.95 -24.52
C ALA A 269 -8.00 6.57 -24.29
N THR A 270 -8.82 6.64 -25.36
CA THR A 270 -10.18 7.20 -25.27
C THR A 270 -11.15 6.32 -24.49
N ARG A 271 -10.89 5.00 -24.43
CA ARG A 271 -11.73 3.99 -23.77
C ARG A 271 -10.97 3.30 -22.63
N ASP A 272 -10.46 4.09 -21.69
CA ASP A 272 -9.75 3.61 -20.52
C ASP A 272 -10.61 3.70 -19.25
N GLY A 273 -10.14 3.10 -18.15
CA GLY A 273 -10.74 3.25 -16.84
C GLY A 273 -10.82 4.70 -16.38
N ILE A 274 -11.79 5.04 -15.53
CA ILE A 274 -12.02 6.43 -15.10
C ILE A 274 -10.75 7.06 -14.52
N GLN A 275 -9.97 6.33 -13.72
CA GLN A 275 -8.75 6.81 -13.10
C GLN A 275 -7.65 7.19 -14.09
N PHE A 276 -7.69 6.67 -15.33
CA PHE A 276 -6.76 6.96 -16.42
C PHE A 276 -7.45 7.62 -17.62
N SER A 277 -8.68 8.10 -17.42
CA SER A 277 -9.44 8.69 -18.52
C SER A 277 -8.83 10.01 -19.00
N VAL A 278 -9.05 10.30 -20.27
CA VAL A 278 -8.64 11.58 -20.90
C VAL A 278 -9.15 12.79 -20.10
N ALA A 279 -10.37 12.70 -19.55
CA ALA A 279 -10.97 13.79 -18.77
C ALA A 279 -10.20 14.05 -17.47
N GLU A 280 -9.84 13.00 -16.74
CA GLU A 280 -9.09 13.11 -15.50
C GLU A 280 -7.62 13.51 -15.76
N ALA A 281 -6.99 12.96 -16.80
CA ALA A 281 -5.65 13.37 -17.22
C ALA A 281 -5.55 14.86 -17.57
N LYS A 282 -6.56 15.41 -18.23
CA LYS A 282 -6.62 16.85 -18.55
C LYS A 282 -6.63 17.73 -17.29
N LYS A 283 -7.24 17.29 -16.18
CA LYS A 283 -7.21 18.02 -14.90
C LYS A 283 -5.78 18.13 -14.39
N SER A 284 -5.06 17.01 -14.33
CA SER A 284 -3.67 17.00 -13.86
C SER A 284 -2.73 17.72 -14.83
N LEU A 285 -2.91 17.52 -16.12
CA LEU A 285 -2.10 18.23 -17.13
C LEU A 285 -2.33 19.74 -17.13
N SER A 286 -3.53 20.23 -16.81
CA SER A 286 -3.76 21.67 -16.71
C SER A 286 -2.87 22.32 -15.67
N GLY A 287 -2.69 21.69 -14.51
CA GLY A 287 -1.77 22.16 -13.47
C GLY A 287 -0.29 22.03 -13.86
N ALA A 288 0.08 20.87 -14.45
CA ALA A 288 1.45 20.66 -14.90
C ALA A 288 1.86 21.66 -15.99
N LYS A 289 0.99 21.97 -16.96
CA LYS A 289 1.25 22.97 -18.01
C LYS A 289 1.55 24.35 -17.43
N VAL A 290 0.82 24.80 -16.42
CA VAL A 290 1.13 26.07 -15.74
C VAL A 290 2.56 26.06 -15.20
N VAL A 291 3.02 24.94 -14.64
CA VAL A 291 4.41 24.78 -14.16
C VAL A 291 5.38 24.90 -15.33
N TYR A 292 5.14 24.23 -16.44
CA TYR A 292 6.01 24.29 -17.62
C TYR A 292 6.05 25.69 -18.22
N ASP A 293 4.92 26.39 -18.27
CA ASP A 293 4.84 27.80 -18.72
C ASP A 293 5.67 28.70 -17.81
N GLN A 294 5.56 28.55 -16.49
CA GLN A 294 6.34 29.32 -15.52
C GLN A 294 7.83 29.03 -15.57
N MET A 295 8.21 27.80 -16.00
CA MET A 295 9.61 27.42 -16.21
C MET A 295 10.14 27.88 -17.58
N GLY A 296 9.30 28.40 -18.48
CA GLY A 296 9.65 28.89 -19.82
C GLY A 296 9.93 27.79 -20.82
N VAL A 297 9.27 26.63 -20.68
CA VAL A 297 9.49 25.41 -21.49
C VAL A 297 8.17 24.72 -21.83
N SER A 298 7.15 25.49 -22.23
CA SER A 298 5.80 25.01 -22.52
C SER A 298 5.76 23.92 -23.59
N GLU A 299 6.72 23.94 -24.52
CA GLU A 299 6.90 22.96 -25.58
C GLU A 299 7.36 21.58 -25.09
N HIS A 300 7.89 21.50 -23.88
CA HIS A 300 8.37 20.25 -23.27
C HIS A 300 7.27 19.44 -22.59
N VAL A 301 6.00 19.84 -22.67
CA VAL A 301 4.87 19.04 -22.18
C VAL A 301 3.87 18.79 -23.31
N ARG A 302 3.55 17.51 -23.54
CA ARG A 302 2.63 17.08 -24.61
C ARG A 302 1.59 16.10 -24.11
N HIS A 303 0.38 16.19 -24.60
CA HIS A 303 -0.70 15.22 -24.38
C HIS A 303 -1.08 14.56 -25.68
N VAL A 304 -0.95 13.26 -25.78
CA VAL A 304 -1.38 12.44 -26.92
C VAL A 304 -2.60 11.63 -26.53
N ILE A 305 -3.62 11.65 -27.35
CA ILE A 305 -4.88 10.93 -27.15
C ILE A 305 -5.06 9.99 -28.32
N VAL A 306 -5.18 8.69 -28.05
CA VAL A 306 -5.32 7.64 -29.06
C VAL A 306 -6.69 6.98 -28.92
N ASP A 307 -7.39 6.79 -30.02
CA ASP A 307 -8.68 6.08 -30.02
C ASP A 307 -8.47 4.57 -29.88
N SER A 308 -8.36 4.14 -28.64
CA SER A 308 -8.16 2.74 -28.29
C SER A 308 -8.68 2.43 -26.89
N GLY A 309 -8.63 1.16 -26.49
CA GLY A 309 -8.71 0.71 -25.09
C GLY A 309 -7.37 0.86 -24.39
N HIS A 310 -7.30 0.35 -23.16
CA HIS A 310 -6.11 0.32 -22.32
C HIS A 310 -4.99 -0.53 -22.92
N ASP A 311 -4.00 0.09 -23.54
CA ASP A 311 -2.96 -0.58 -24.33
C ASP A 311 -1.70 0.30 -24.47
N TYR A 312 -0.67 -0.22 -25.15
CA TYR A 312 0.47 0.51 -25.69
C TYR A 312 0.66 0.13 -27.16
N ASN A 313 -0.36 0.39 -27.94
CA ASN A 313 -0.45 0.01 -29.36
C ASN A 313 0.48 0.82 -30.28
N LYS A 314 0.51 0.45 -31.56
CA LYS A 314 1.41 1.06 -32.56
C LYS A 314 1.33 2.59 -32.59
N PRO A 315 0.15 3.27 -32.70
CA PRO A 315 0.10 4.73 -32.69
C PRO A 315 0.70 5.38 -31.42
N MET A 316 0.55 4.75 -30.27
CA MET A 316 1.15 5.22 -29.01
C MET A 316 2.66 5.07 -29.03
N ARG A 317 3.17 3.96 -29.60
CA ARG A 317 4.63 3.74 -29.76
C ARG A 317 5.23 4.72 -30.74
N GLU A 318 4.58 4.98 -31.87
CA GLU A 318 5.03 5.96 -32.87
C GLU A 318 5.15 7.37 -32.27
N ALA A 319 4.18 7.78 -31.44
CA ALA A 319 4.26 9.05 -30.70
C ALA A 319 5.44 9.09 -29.74
N MET A 320 5.69 8.00 -29.01
CA MET A 320 6.81 7.87 -28.09
C MET A 320 8.15 7.93 -28.85
N TYR A 321 8.28 7.25 -30.01
CA TYR A 321 9.50 7.28 -30.81
C TYR A 321 9.88 8.72 -31.24
N GLY A 322 8.89 9.49 -31.70
CA GLY A 322 9.12 10.90 -32.05
C GLY A 322 9.59 11.72 -30.86
N TRP A 323 8.97 11.52 -29.68
CA TRP A 323 9.31 12.27 -28.49
C TRP A 323 10.71 11.95 -27.94
N VAL A 324 11.09 10.68 -27.88
CA VAL A 324 12.46 10.31 -27.45
C VAL A 324 13.52 10.73 -28.46
N THR A 325 13.21 10.74 -29.76
CA THR A 325 14.10 11.24 -30.81
C THR A 325 14.36 12.72 -30.63
N LEU A 326 13.33 13.53 -30.43
CA LEU A 326 13.49 14.95 -30.13
C LEU A 326 14.37 15.19 -28.90
N HIS A 327 14.03 14.57 -27.76
CA HIS A 327 14.66 14.90 -26.49
C HIS A 327 16.01 14.22 -26.24
N LEU A 328 16.33 13.10 -26.90
CA LEU A 328 17.58 12.39 -26.71
C LEU A 328 18.58 12.58 -27.87
N LYS A 329 18.08 12.76 -29.09
CA LYS A 329 18.94 12.97 -30.26
C LYS A 329 19.01 14.44 -30.73
N ASN A 330 18.07 15.28 -30.24
CA ASN A 330 17.82 16.64 -30.74
C ASN A 330 17.45 16.65 -32.25
N GLU A 331 16.69 15.67 -32.68
CA GLU A 331 16.25 15.48 -34.06
C GLU A 331 14.74 15.53 -34.17
N GLY A 332 14.22 16.09 -35.27
CA GLY A 332 12.80 16.23 -35.52
C GLY A 332 12.10 17.25 -34.59
N ASP A 333 10.78 17.23 -34.59
CA ASP A 333 9.89 18.13 -33.81
C ASP A 333 9.04 17.37 -32.76
N GLY A 334 9.34 16.07 -32.58
CA GLY A 334 8.59 15.18 -31.69
C GLY A 334 7.28 14.65 -32.29
N SER A 335 7.02 14.85 -33.58
CA SER A 335 5.92 14.20 -34.31
C SER A 335 6.13 12.69 -34.35
N PRO A 336 5.02 11.89 -34.44
CA PRO A 336 5.14 10.43 -34.49
C PRO A 336 6.08 9.97 -35.61
N ILE A 337 6.94 8.99 -35.30
CA ILE A 337 7.81 8.31 -36.26
C ILE A 337 7.17 6.96 -36.58
N GLU A 338 7.09 6.63 -37.86
CA GLU A 338 6.55 5.35 -38.32
C GLU A 338 7.31 4.18 -37.71
N GLU A 339 6.55 3.23 -37.14
CA GLU A 339 7.12 2.06 -36.53
C GLU A 339 7.77 1.13 -37.56
N PRO A 340 9.04 0.78 -37.39
CA PRO A 340 9.68 -0.20 -38.26
C PRO A 340 8.98 -1.57 -38.14
N GLU A 341 9.19 -2.45 -39.12
CA GLU A 341 8.67 -3.80 -39.06
C GLU A 341 9.11 -4.53 -37.78
N ILE A 342 8.15 -5.06 -37.04
CA ILE A 342 8.36 -5.73 -35.75
C ILE A 342 8.03 -7.21 -35.88
N GLU A 343 8.98 -8.03 -35.49
CA GLU A 343 8.78 -9.47 -35.28
C GLU A 343 9.18 -9.82 -33.86
N THR A 344 8.19 -10.25 -33.05
CA THR A 344 8.41 -10.67 -31.68
C THR A 344 8.80 -12.15 -31.61
N VAL A 345 9.55 -12.52 -30.58
CA VAL A 345 9.93 -13.93 -30.36
C VAL A 345 9.07 -14.57 -29.26
N ASP A 346 9.17 -15.89 -29.17
CA ASP A 346 8.56 -16.64 -28.07
C ASP A 346 9.08 -16.08 -26.73
N ARG A 347 8.15 -15.85 -25.83
CA ARG A 347 8.42 -15.28 -24.50
C ARG A 347 9.43 -16.09 -23.69
N GLU A 348 9.39 -17.42 -23.80
CA GLU A 348 10.28 -18.32 -23.05
C GLU A 348 11.74 -18.14 -23.46
N LEU A 349 12.02 -17.76 -24.71
CA LEU A 349 13.38 -17.49 -25.17
C LEU A 349 14.03 -16.27 -24.48
N LEU A 350 13.21 -15.38 -23.92
CA LEU A 350 13.64 -14.15 -23.26
C LEU A 350 13.83 -14.31 -21.74
N ARG A 351 13.58 -15.47 -21.17
CA ARG A 351 13.87 -15.75 -19.76
C ARG A 351 15.36 -15.60 -19.45
N CYS A 352 15.67 -14.96 -18.34
CA CYS A 352 17.02 -14.94 -17.77
C CYS A 352 17.33 -16.27 -17.07
N TYR A 353 16.35 -16.85 -16.37
CA TYR A 353 16.42 -18.19 -15.78
C TYR A 353 15.39 -19.08 -16.44
N GLN A 354 15.79 -20.27 -16.88
CA GLN A 354 14.81 -21.27 -17.32
C GLN A 354 13.92 -21.68 -16.14
N GLU A 355 12.76 -22.25 -16.44
CA GLU A 355 11.83 -22.72 -15.41
C GLU A 355 12.53 -23.71 -14.46
N GLY A 356 12.49 -23.45 -13.15
CA GLY A 356 13.16 -24.25 -12.13
C GLY A 356 14.66 -24.00 -11.95
N GLU A 357 15.30 -23.14 -12.74
CA GLU A 357 16.74 -22.83 -12.64
C GLU A 357 17.04 -21.57 -11.81
N ARG A 358 16.02 -20.87 -11.31
CA ARG A 358 16.25 -19.73 -10.42
C ARG A 358 16.93 -20.20 -9.12
N PRO A 359 18.01 -19.52 -8.66
CA PRO A 359 18.73 -19.93 -7.45
C PRO A 359 17.81 -20.11 -6.24
N ASN A 360 18.06 -21.13 -5.40
CA ASN A 360 17.23 -21.43 -4.22
C ASN A 360 17.24 -20.32 -3.17
N ASP A 361 18.31 -19.54 -3.10
CA ASP A 361 18.48 -18.39 -2.20
C ASP A 361 17.87 -17.10 -2.77
N TYR A 362 17.17 -17.17 -3.89
CA TYR A 362 16.53 -16.02 -4.52
C TYR A 362 15.56 -15.34 -3.55
N LEU A 363 15.71 -14.02 -3.43
CA LEU A 363 14.88 -13.22 -2.53
C LEU A 363 13.61 -12.73 -3.25
N THR A 364 12.52 -13.45 -3.02
CA THR A 364 11.17 -13.00 -3.43
C THR A 364 10.72 -11.79 -2.61
N LEU A 365 9.67 -11.10 -3.07
CA LEU A 365 9.14 -9.92 -2.37
C LEU A 365 8.88 -10.16 -0.87
N PRO A 366 8.18 -11.24 -0.43
CA PRO A 366 7.98 -11.50 0.99
C PRO A 366 9.28 -11.75 1.76
N LYS A 367 10.26 -12.47 1.18
CA LYS A 367 11.57 -12.68 1.82
C LYS A 367 12.33 -11.37 2.03
N VAL A 368 12.28 -10.46 1.05
CA VAL A 368 12.89 -9.11 1.19
C VAL A 368 12.18 -8.30 2.26
N ALA A 369 10.85 -8.31 2.26
CA ALA A 369 10.05 -7.63 3.28
C ALA A 369 10.32 -8.18 4.68
N SER A 370 10.41 -9.51 4.83
CA SER A 370 10.76 -10.18 6.09
C SER A 370 12.13 -9.74 6.61
N ARG A 371 13.13 -9.62 5.71
CA ARG A 371 14.46 -9.13 6.11
C ARG A 371 14.40 -7.72 6.70
N PHE A 372 13.67 -6.80 6.05
CA PHE A 372 13.46 -5.46 6.60
C PHE A 372 12.67 -5.48 7.91
N ALA A 373 11.62 -6.30 7.98
CA ALA A 373 10.78 -6.44 9.17
C ALA A 373 11.59 -6.97 10.37
N LYS A 374 12.37 -8.05 10.19
CA LYS A 374 13.25 -8.61 11.23
C LYS A 374 14.24 -7.57 11.77
N GLU A 375 14.85 -6.76 10.89
CA GLU A 375 15.74 -5.69 11.32
C GLU A 375 15.00 -4.61 12.13
N MET A 376 13.79 -4.24 11.75
CA MET A 376 12.99 -3.24 12.45
C MET A 376 12.56 -3.73 13.83
N VAL A 377 12.07 -4.98 13.92
CA VAL A 377 11.67 -5.59 15.20
C VAL A 377 12.87 -5.72 16.13
N LYS A 378 14.04 -6.13 15.60
CA LYS A 378 15.29 -6.22 16.39
C LYS A 378 15.75 -4.87 16.96
N ARG A 379 15.45 -3.76 16.27
CA ARG A 379 15.79 -2.40 16.74
C ARG A 379 14.86 -1.89 17.84
N GLN A 380 13.75 -2.56 18.11
CA GLN A 380 12.86 -2.18 19.21
C GLN A 380 13.57 -2.43 20.55
N VAL A 381 13.93 -1.34 21.22
CA VAL A 381 14.60 -1.41 22.52
C VAL A 381 13.60 -1.86 23.57
N LYS A 382 13.91 -2.94 24.31
CA LYS A 382 13.10 -3.40 25.43
C LYS A 382 13.41 -2.51 26.67
N PRO A 383 12.44 -1.75 27.19
CA PRO A 383 12.60 -1.05 28.46
C PRO A 383 12.93 -2.02 29.59
N ILE A 384 13.92 -1.68 30.40
CA ILE A 384 14.37 -2.50 31.53
C ILE A 384 13.90 -1.96 32.90
N HIS A 385 13.34 -0.73 32.90
CA HIS A 385 12.77 -0.05 34.06
C HIS A 385 11.41 0.57 33.70
N ARG A 386 10.53 0.66 34.70
CA ARG A 386 9.18 1.19 34.53
C ARG A 386 9.15 2.61 33.96
N GLU A 387 10.01 3.50 34.45
CA GLU A 387 10.11 4.89 33.98
C GLU A 387 10.44 4.97 32.48
N HIS A 388 11.33 4.11 31.98
CA HIS A 388 11.64 4.03 30.55
C HIS A 388 10.44 3.53 29.73
N TRP A 389 9.69 2.56 30.29
CA TRP A 389 8.48 2.09 29.66
C TRP A 389 7.39 3.16 29.60
N ASP A 390 7.16 3.89 30.68
CA ASP A 390 6.17 4.97 30.73
C ASP A 390 6.47 6.05 29.69
N ALA A 391 7.73 6.43 29.51
CA ALA A 391 8.18 7.36 28.49
C ALA A 391 8.00 6.81 27.07
N ASP A 392 8.39 5.54 26.80
CA ASP A 392 8.23 4.87 25.51
C ASP A 392 6.74 4.73 25.14
N ARG A 393 5.91 4.33 26.11
CA ARG A 393 4.46 4.23 25.94
C ARG A 393 3.83 5.57 25.54
N VAL A 394 4.20 6.66 26.21
CA VAL A 394 3.72 8.01 25.87
C VAL A 394 4.13 8.38 24.45
N ALA A 395 5.38 8.10 24.05
CA ALA A 395 5.87 8.34 22.71
C ALA A 395 5.11 7.52 21.66
N LYS A 396 4.89 6.22 21.90
CA LYS A 396 4.11 5.33 21.01
C LYS A 396 2.65 5.79 20.88
N LEU A 397 1.99 6.13 21.98
CA LEU A 397 0.64 6.69 21.95
C LEU A 397 0.57 8.03 21.21
N GLY A 398 1.60 8.86 21.31
CA GLY A 398 1.76 10.09 20.53
C GLY A 398 1.89 9.82 19.03
N MET A 399 2.63 8.77 18.62
CA MET A 399 2.72 8.34 17.22
C MET A 399 1.39 7.77 16.72
N ILE A 400 0.72 6.95 17.51
CA ILE A 400 -0.60 6.38 17.19
C ILE A 400 -1.62 7.47 16.90
N ARG A 401 -1.66 8.54 17.69
CA ARG A 401 -2.58 9.66 17.46
C ARG A 401 -2.41 10.34 16.09
N ARG A 402 -1.25 10.19 15.44
CA ARG A 402 -1.06 10.69 14.06
C ARG A 402 -1.78 9.82 13.03
N TYR A 403 -1.95 8.54 13.28
CA TYR A 403 -2.72 7.61 12.43
C TYR A 403 -4.22 7.73 12.65
N VAL A 404 -4.64 7.91 13.89
CA VAL A 404 -6.05 8.02 14.29
C VAL A 404 -6.63 9.40 13.95
N GLY A 405 -5.78 10.45 13.96
CA GLY A 405 -6.23 11.83 13.76
C GLY A 405 -6.74 12.47 15.07
N ARG A 406 -7.45 13.60 14.92
CA ARG A 406 -8.09 14.24 16.06
C ARG A 406 -9.33 13.43 16.46
N TYR A 407 -9.35 13.05 17.69
CA TYR A 407 -10.46 12.37 18.34
C TYR A 407 -11.63 13.37 18.49
N ALA A 408 -12.75 13.05 17.87
CA ALA A 408 -13.97 13.81 18.06
C ALA A 408 -14.85 13.09 19.10
N ASN A 409 -15.28 13.82 20.13
CA ASN A 409 -16.16 13.28 21.18
C ASN A 409 -17.63 13.30 20.74
N ASN A 410 -17.96 13.95 19.63
CA ASN A 410 -19.31 14.08 19.15
C ASN A 410 -19.67 12.91 18.22
N LEU A 411 -20.86 12.40 18.39
CA LEU A 411 -21.44 11.37 17.55
C LEU A 411 -22.90 11.71 17.26
N GLU A 412 -23.38 11.27 16.12
CA GLU A 412 -24.80 11.27 15.77
C GLU A 412 -25.32 9.85 15.94
N ILE A 413 -26.47 9.72 16.61
CA ILE A 413 -27.15 8.43 16.79
C ILE A 413 -28.32 8.40 15.80
N HIS A 414 -28.34 7.39 14.95
CA HIS A 414 -29.43 7.15 14.01
C HIS A 414 -30.39 6.09 14.61
N ASP A 415 -31.68 6.33 14.51
CA ASP A 415 -32.72 5.45 15.02
C ASP A 415 -32.55 5.14 16.51
N GLY A 416 -32.30 6.18 17.32
CA GLY A 416 -31.96 6.07 18.73
C GLY A 416 -33.01 5.30 19.54
N VAL A 417 -32.49 4.31 20.28
CA VAL A 417 -33.28 3.51 21.23
C VAL A 417 -32.98 4.00 22.64
N ALA A 418 -34.01 4.17 23.46
CA ALA A 418 -33.83 4.39 24.89
C ALA A 418 -33.34 3.08 25.53
N LEU A 419 -32.03 3.01 25.86
CA LEU A 419 -31.35 1.80 26.33
C LEU A 419 -31.90 1.32 27.69
N ASP A 420 -32.44 2.22 28.48
CA ASP A 420 -33.09 1.96 29.76
C ASP A 420 -34.41 1.18 29.60
N GLU A 421 -35.09 1.32 28.44
CA GLU A 421 -36.31 0.57 28.10
C GLU A 421 -36.04 -0.87 27.63
N VAL A 422 -34.77 -1.23 27.33
CA VAL A 422 -34.38 -2.59 26.93
C VAL A 422 -34.37 -3.51 28.14
N GLU A 423 -35.08 -4.63 28.09
CA GLU A 423 -35.10 -5.61 29.18
C GLU A 423 -33.79 -6.45 29.23
N PRO A 424 -33.36 -6.93 30.41
CA PRO A 424 -32.21 -7.79 30.54
C PRO A 424 -32.30 -9.06 29.68
N GLY A 425 -31.30 -9.26 28.79
CA GLY A 425 -31.28 -10.36 27.81
C GLY A 425 -31.86 -10.01 26.44
N GLU A 426 -32.55 -8.89 26.31
CA GLU A 426 -33.01 -8.38 25.02
C GLU A 426 -31.89 -7.65 24.27
N SER A 427 -31.96 -7.67 22.93
CA SER A 427 -31.01 -7.04 22.03
C SER A 427 -31.67 -6.00 21.14
N VAL A 428 -31.05 -4.86 20.98
CA VAL A 428 -31.43 -3.82 20.03
C VAL A 428 -30.24 -3.48 19.13
N SER A 429 -30.51 -3.08 17.88
CA SER A 429 -29.49 -2.68 16.91
C SER A 429 -29.77 -1.27 16.44
N PHE A 430 -28.73 -0.46 16.31
CA PHE A 430 -28.80 0.92 15.83
C PHE A 430 -27.46 1.31 15.20
N GLU A 431 -27.42 2.48 14.58
CA GLU A 431 -26.22 3.01 13.95
C GLU A 431 -25.79 4.30 14.62
N ILE A 432 -24.47 4.52 14.63
CA ILE A 432 -23.85 5.78 15.01
C ILE A 432 -22.97 6.31 13.88
N SER A 433 -22.85 7.61 13.78
CA SER A 433 -21.86 8.26 12.92
C SER A 433 -20.91 9.09 13.77
N PRO A 434 -19.61 8.79 13.78
CA PRO A 434 -18.60 9.69 14.33
C PRO A 434 -18.64 11.05 13.62
N GLU A 435 -18.28 12.13 14.31
CA GLU A 435 -18.23 13.50 13.73
C GLU A 435 -17.39 13.57 12.44
N THR A 436 -16.37 12.71 12.32
CA THR A 436 -15.55 12.62 11.12
C THR A 436 -16.25 11.96 9.94
N GLY A 437 -17.45 11.40 10.15
CA GLY A 437 -18.24 10.69 9.16
C GLY A 437 -18.01 9.18 9.14
N GLY A 438 -18.79 8.49 8.33
CA GLY A 438 -18.86 7.02 8.28
C GLY A 438 -20.01 6.48 9.14
N ARG A 439 -20.33 5.19 8.97
CA ARG A 439 -21.36 4.49 9.75
C ARG A 439 -20.75 3.33 10.52
N VAL A 440 -21.15 3.19 11.76
CA VAL A 440 -20.77 2.14 12.70
C VAL A 440 -22.05 1.50 13.23
N GLY A 441 -22.16 0.19 13.10
CA GLY A 441 -23.30 -0.56 13.62
C GLY A 441 -23.05 -1.00 15.05
N LEU A 442 -24.06 -0.86 15.89
CA LEU A 442 -24.05 -1.29 17.27
C LEU A 442 -25.20 -2.25 17.53
N ARG A 443 -24.91 -3.39 18.14
CA ARG A 443 -25.89 -4.31 18.66
C ARG A 443 -25.69 -4.41 20.16
N TRP A 444 -26.61 -3.86 20.90
CA TRP A 444 -26.62 -3.86 22.37
C TRP A 444 -27.49 -4.98 22.92
N THR A 445 -26.94 -5.76 23.86
CA THR A 445 -27.71 -6.73 24.67
C THR A 445 -27.54 -6.36 26.13
N LYS A 446 -28.65 -6.04 26.83
CA LYS A 446 -28.64 -5.60 28.22
C LYS A 446 -28.25 -6.74 29.15
N GLY A 447 -27.26 -6.52 30.00
CA GLY A 447 -26.83 -7.42 31.06
C GLY A 447 -27.64 -7.22 32.37
N ARG A 448 -27.42 -8.13 33.30
CA ARG A 448 -27.94 -8.04 34.69
C ARG A 448 -26.84 -7.64 35.69
N ARG A 449 -25.60 -7.71 35.25
CA ARG A 449 -24.39 -7.42 36.05
C ARG A 449 -23.71 -6.14 35.55
N GLU A 450 -22.80 -5.63 36.33
CA GLU A 450 -21.96 -4.48 35.96
C GLU A 450 -20.84 -4.83 34.95
N GLU A 451 -20.64 -6.11 34.60
CA GLU A 451 -19.68 -6.55 33.60
C GLU A 451 -20.23 -6.27 32.19
N LEU A 452 -19.40 -5.66 31.39
CA LEU A 452 -19.70 -5.31 30.02
C LEU A 452 -18.60 -5.80 29.07
N VAL A 453 -19.01 -6.54 28.05
CA VAL A 453 -18.18 -6.96 26.93
C VAL A 453 -18.46 -6.08 25.73
N ILE A 454 -17.42 -5.52 25.13
CA ILE A 454 -17.46 -4.93 23.79
C ILE A 454 -16.74 -5.88 22.86
N ALA A 455 -17.41 -6.34 21.80
CA ALA A 455 -16.84 -7.32 20.88
C ALA A 455 -16.82 -6.79 19.45
N THR A 456 -15.71 -7.02 18.73
CA THR A 456 -15.56 -6.62 17.32
C THR A 456 -14.72 -7.60 16.52
N ALA A 457 -15.02 -7.69 15.22
CA ALA A 457 -14.25 -8.39 14.20
C ALA A 457 -14.27 -7.58 12.91
N LEU A 458 -13.32 -7.82 12.01
CA LEU A 458 -13.30 -7.18 10.68
C LEU A 458 -13.95 -8.07 9.62
N ASP A 459 -14.05 -9.36 9.91
CA ASP A 459 -14.66 -10.36 9.04
C ASP A 459 -15.46 -11.35 9.89
N GLY A 460 -16.71 -11.55 9.53
CA GLY A 460 -17.62 -12.40 10.28
C GLY A 460 -18.01 -11.86 11.66
N PRO A 461 -18.64 -12.71 12.49
CA PRO A 461 -19.08 -12.33 13.84
C PRO A 461 -17.91 -12.29 14.83
N ALA A 462 -17.91 -11.29 15.72
CA ALA A 462 -16.91 -11.18 16.78
C ALA A 462 -17.05 -12.32 17.82
N LEU A 463 -18.28 -12.71 18.13
CA LEU A 463 -18.63 -13.83 19.01
C LEU A 463 -19.49 -14.85 18.27
N SER A 464 -19.30 -16.13 18.55
CA SER A 464 -20.21 -17.20 18.12
C SER A 464 -21.54 -17.11 18.88
N ASP A 465 -22.57 -17.79 18.38
CA ASP A 465 -23.88 -17.85 19.06
C ASP A 465 -23.77 -18.46 20.48
N ALA A 466 -22.93 -19.48 20.65
CA ALA A 466 -22.67 -20.08 21.95
C ALA A 466 -21.96 -19.10 22.90
N GLU A 467 -21.03 -18.28 22.42
CA GLU A 467 -20.36 -17.26 23.23
C GLU A 467 -21.34 -16.14 23.64
N ARG A 468 -22.22 -15.70 22.72
CA ARG A 468 -23.29 -14.74 23.03
C ARG A 468 -24.26 -15.29 24.08
N GLN A 469 -24.72 -16.51 23.84
CA GLN A 469 -25.66 -17.19 24.77
C GLN A 469 -25.04 -17.32 26.17
N TRP A 470 -23.77 -17.68 26.25
CA TRP A 470 -23.04 -17.75 27.51
C TRP A 470 -23.05 -16.39 28.25
N CYS A 471 -22.76 -15.28 27.56
CA CYS A 471 -22.80 -13.93 28.16
C CYS A 471 -24.20 -13.61 28.73
N VAL A 472 -25.25 -13.89 27.97
CA VAL A 472 -26.64 -13.65 28.38
C VAL A 472 -27.00 -14.49 29.61
N GLU A 473 -26.69 -15.78 29.64
CA GLU A 473 -26.92 -16.69 30.74
C GLU A 473 -26.24 -16.24 32.04
N HIS A 474 -25.00 -15.68 31.88
CA HIS A 474 -24.23 -15.18 33.03
C HIS A 474 -24.56 -13.72 33.40
N GLY A 475 -25.49 -13.09 32.68
CA GLY A 475 -25.96 -11.73 32.96
C GLY A 475 -24.97 -10.63 32.57
N ILE A 476 -24.01 -10.92 31.69
CA ILE A 476 -23.01 -9.98 31.20
C ILE A 476 -23.62 -9.14 30.06
N GLY A 477 -23.48 -7.80 30.13
CA GLY A 477 -23.90 -6.90 29.06
C GLY A 477 -22.97 -7.05 27.83
N LEU A 478 -23.53 -6.94 26.63
CA LEU A 478 -22.80 -7.15 25.40
C LEU A 478 -23.04 -6.03 24.39
N LEU A 479 -21.99 -5.39 23.90
CA LEU A 479 -22.00 -4.47 22.76
C LEU A 479 -21.18 -5.06 21.62
N GLU A 480 -21.85 -5.50 20.57
CA GLU A 480 -21.16 -5.92 19.34
C GLU A 480 -21.02 -4.71 18.41
N VAL A 481 -19.80 -4.45 17.96
CA VAL A 481 -19.46 -3.28 17.13
C VAL A 481 -19.11 -3.74 15.74
N THR A 482 -19.88 -3.31 14.74
CA THR A 482 -19.57 -3.44 13.32
C THR A 482 -18.91 -2.15 12.86
N LEU A 483 -17.63 -2.23 12.56
CA LEU A 483 -16.81 -1.06 12.21
C LEU A 483 -17.17 -0.53 10.81
N ARG A 484 -16.87 0.76 10.55
CA ARG A 484 -17.08 1.35 9.21
C ARG A 484 -16.44 0.52 8.10
N ALA A 485 -17.07 0.46 6.95
CA ALA A 485 -16.62 -0.29 5.77
C ALA A 485 -16.37 -1.79 6.01
N THR A 486 -16.98 -2.39 7.05
CA THR A 486 -16.97 -3.82 7.29
C THR A 486 -18.40 -4.40 7.26
N GLY A 487 -18.55 -5.70 7.07
CA GLY A 487 -19.84 -6.37 7.05
C GLY A 487 -20.85 -5.68 6.11
N PRO A 488 -22.04 -5.27 6.59
CA PRO A 488 -23.07 -4.62 5.77
C PRO A 488 -22.67 -3.22 5.28
N TYR A 489 -21.63 -2.60 5.86
CA TYR A 489 -21.12 -1.28 5.48
C TYR A 489 -19.98 -1.34 4.46
N ALA A 490 -19.53 -2.54 4.09
CA ALA A 490 -18.50 -2.72 3.08
C ALA A 490 -19.07 -2.43 1.68
N PRO A 491 -18.32 -1.68 0.82
CA PRO A 491 -18.68 -1.52 -0.58
C PRO A 491 -18.77 -2.87 -1.31
N LYS A 492 -19.68 -2.98 -2.30
CA LYS A 492 -19.89 -4.22 -3.06
C LYS A 492 -18.65 -4.72 -3.79
N SER A 493 -17.81 -3.80 -4.30
CA SER A 493 -16.58 -4.11 -5.05
C SER A 493 -15.34 -3.81 -4.22
N ASN A 494 -15.21 -4.43 -3.04
CA ASN A 494 -14.16 -4.11 -2.09
C ASN A 494 -12.91 -4.98 -2.23
N ARG A 495 -13.08 -6.25 -2.59
CA ARG A 495 -12.02 -7.26 -2.62
C ARG A 495 -11.22 -7.25 -3.92
N ILE A 496 -9.88 -7.38 -3.81
CA ILE A 496 -9.00 -7.75 -4.92
C ILE A 496 -8.07 -8.87 -4.45
N GLY A 497 -8.05 -9.97 -5.20
CA GLY A 497 -7.23 -11.12 -4.87
C GLY A 497 -7.48 -11.62 -3.44
N ALA A 498 -6.43 -11.70 -2.64
CA ALA A 498 -6.46 -12.12 -1.24
C ALA A 498 -6.78 -10.99 -0.25
N ALA A 499 -6.80 -9.72 -0.68
CA ALA A 499 -7.16 -8.57 0.17
C ALA A 499 -8.68 -8.37 0.17
N LEU A 500 -9.33 -8.68 1.30
CA LEU A 500 -10.79 -8.68 1.42
C LEU A 500 -11.39 -7.28 1.41
N ASP A 501 -10.64 -6.29 1.86
CA ASP A 501 -11.00 -4.88 2.01
C ASP A 501 -10.11 -3.95 1.19
N HIS A 502 -9.58 -4.45 0.07
CA HIS A 502 -8.57 -3.78 -0.73
C HIS A 502 -8.91 -2.32 -1.04
N ASN A 503 -10.09 -2.08 -1.60
CA ASN A 503 -10.45 -0.76 -2.10
C ASN A 503 -10.60 0.26 -0.98
N VAL A 504 -11.32 -0.06 0.10
CA VAL A 504 -11.49 0.87 1.23
C VAL A 504 -10.17 1.14 1.95
N ALA A 505 -9.29 0.14 2.05
CA ALA A 505 -7.97 0.31 2.62
C ALA A 505 -7.12 1.28 1.80
N GLN A 506 -7.13 1.14 0.47
CA GLN A 506 -6.39 2.03 -0.42
C GLN A 506 -6.96 3.44 -0.47
N TRP A 507 -8.28 3.61 -0.61
CA TRP A 507 -8.89 4.95 -0.59
C TRP A 507 -8.57 5.69 0.70
N SER A 508 -8.59 4.99 1.84
CA SER A 508 -8.18 5.52 3.14
C SER A 508 -6.70 5.91 3.16
N ALA A 509 -5.85 5.12 2.51
CA ALA A 509 -4.43 5.42 2.40
C ALA A 509 -4.17 6.64 1.51
N TRP A 510 -4.85 6.82 0.38
CA TRP A 510 -4.71 7.99 -0.50
C TRP A 510 -4.97 9.32 0.21
N ILE A 511 -5.95 9.37 1.11
CA ILE A 511 -6.25 10.58 1.91
C ILE A 511 -5.35 10.73 3.15
N GLY A 512 -4.41 9.79 3.39
CA GLY A 512 -3.51 9.82 4.53
C GLY A 512 -4.16 9.44 5.88
N ARG A 513 -5.32 8.80 5.85
CA ARG A 513 -6.05 8.30 7.02
C ARG A 513 -6.19 6.79 6.93
N PRO A 514 -5.17 5.99 7.33
CA PRO A 514 -5.21 4.52 7.26
C PRO A 514 -6.48 3.97 7.91
N LEU A 515 -7.08 2.96 7.29
CA LEU A 515 -8.37 2.40 7.71
C LEU A 515 -8.33 1.88 9.16
N ALA A 516 -7.23 1.23 9.58
CA ALA A 516 -7.06 0.84 10.99
C ALA A 516 -7.18 2.02 11.97
N GLY A 517 -6.68 3.21 11.58
CA GLY A 517 -6.83 4.43 12.39
C GLY A 517 -8.28 4.89 12.51
N GLN A 518 -9.06 4.75 11.44
CA GLN A 518 -10.49 5.04 11.43
C GLN A 518 -11.28 4.03 12.28
N TRP A 519 -10.92 2.76 12.26
CA TRP A 519 -11.51 1.73 13.13
C TRP A 519 -11.18 1.93 14.62
N VAL A 520 -9.99 2.48 14.92
CA VAL A 520 -9.68 2.92 16.30
C VAL A 520 -10.64 4.03 16.75
N GLU A 521 -10.93 4.99 15.87
CA GLU A 521 -11.91 6.05 16.15
C GLU A 521 -13.29 5.46 16.42
N ASP A 522 -13.77 4.53 15.57
CA ASP A 522 -15.05 3.85 15.77
C ASP A 522 -15.15 3.18 17.14
N LEU A 523 -14.11 2.42 17.51
CA LEU A 523 -14.06 1.77 18.82
C LEU A 523 -14.03 2.79 19.98
N GLN A 524 -13.28 3.88 19.85
CA GLN A 524 -13.24 4.93 20.87
C GLN A 524 -14.61 5.56 21.09
N VAL A 525 -15.33 5.84 19.99
CA VAL A 525 -16.68 6.41 20.04
C VAL A 525 -17.66 5.42 20.65
N ALA A 526 -17.63 4.14 20.25
CA ALA A 526 -18.50 3.10 20.79
C ALA A 526 -18.25 2.87 22.30
N ILE A 527 -16.96 2.82 22.72
CA ILE A 527 -16.60 2.69 24.15
C ILE A 527 -17.04 3.93 24.92
N GLY A 528 -16.80 5.13 24.40
CA GLY A 528 -17.20 6.38 25.04
C GLY A 528 -18.71 6.47 25.25
N TRP A 529 -19.45 6.10 24.20
CA TRP A 529 -20.90 6.11 24.21
C TRP A 529 -21.49 5.15 25.27
N VAL A 530 -21.07 3.88 25.27
CA VAL A 530 -21.63 2.89 26.19
C VAL A 530 -21.26 3.18 27.66
N VAL A 531 -20.06 3.72 27.89
CA VAL A 531 -19.63 4.13 29.24
C VAL A 531 -20.41 5.35 29.74
N ALA A 532 -20.78 6.27 28.86
CA ALA A 532 -21.64 7.40 29.22
C ALA A 532 -23.08 6.98 29.46
N ALA A 533 -23.60 6.03 28.67
CA ALA A 533 -24.95 5.49 28.83
C ALA A 533 -25.10 4.60 30.09
N TYR A 534 -24.01 4.03 30.57
CA TYR A 534 -23.94 3.13 31.73
C TYR A 534 -22.92 3.62 32.74
N GLU A 535 -23.22 4.68 33.49
CA GLU A 535 -22.34 5.29 34.49
C GLU A 535 -21.86 4.33 35.59
N GLN A 536 -22.61 3.29 35.88
CA GLN A 536 -22.34 2.30 36.93
C GLN A 536 -21.29 1.26 36.52
N VAL A 537 -20.95 1.16 35.21
CA VAL A 537 -19.98 0.17 34.73
C VAL A 537 -18.56 0.62 35.08
N PRO A 538 -17.81 -0.12 35.92
CA PRO A 538 -16.48 0.29 36.36
C PRO A 538 -15.44 0.22 35.23
N GLY A 539 -15.76 -0.47 34.14
CA GLY A 539 -14.94 -0.62 32.94
C GLY A 539 -15.42 -1.77 32.07
N VAL A 540 -14.83 -1.87 30.89
CA VAL A 540 -15.25 -2.81 29.86
C VAL A 540 -14.17 -3.85 29.56
N THR A 541 -14.59 -5.06 29.19
CA THR A 541 -13.75 -6.08 28.53
C THR A 541 -13.85 -5.89 27.02
N LEU A 542 -12.74 -5.58 26.35
CA LEU A 542 -12.70 -5.50 24.90
C LEU A 542 -12.30 -6.86 24.31
N VAL A 543 -13.17 -7.44 23.51
CA VAL A 543 -12.92 -8.69 22.78
C VAL A 543 -12.72 -8.38 21.31
N THR A 544 -11.60 -8.82 20.75
CA THR A 544 -11.27 -8.68 19.33
C THR A 544 -11.04 -10.04 18.71
N ARG A 545 -11.59 -10.28 17.52
CA ARG A 545 -11.35 -11.52 16.78
C ARG A 545 -10.57 -11.23 15.49
N GLY A 546 -9.57 -12.08 15.20
CA GLY A 546 -8.76 -11.99 14.01
C GLY A 546 -8.02 -10.65 13.91
N ALA A 547 -7.98 -10.06 12.72
CA ALA A 547 -7.24 -8.83 12.45
C ALA A 547 -7.77 -7.58 13.19
N ALA A 548 -8.96 -7.66 13.81
CA ALA A 548 -9.47 -6.58 14.68
C ALA A 548 -8.58 -6.33 15.92
N ILE A 549 -7.60 -7.20 16.19
CA ILE A 549 -6.63 -6.99 17.25
C ILE A 549 -5.85 -5.68 17.07
N VAL A 550 -5.52 -5.28 15.85
CA VAL A 550 -4.73 -4.06 15.61
C VAL A 550 -5.50 -2.81 16.06
N PRO A 551 -6.71 -2.50 15.53
CA PRO A 551 -7.47 -1.36 16.05
C PRO A 551 -7.87 -1.55 17.51
N GLY A 552 -8.16 -2.78 17.96
CA GLY A 552 -8.58 -3.06 19.34
C GLY A 552 -7.50 -2.79 20.38
N VAL A 553 -6.27 -3.27 20.16
CA VAL A 553 -5.15 -3.02 21.10
C VAL A 553 -4.81 -1.54 21.19
N ILE A 554 -4.89 -0.83 20.05
CA ILE A 554 -4.66 0.62 20.02
C ILE A 554 -5.76 1.35 20.78
N ALA A 555 -7.03 1.01 20.52
CA ALA A 555 -8.16 1.59 21.25
C ALA A 555 -8.06 1.35 22.76
N ALA A 556 -7.73 0.12 23.18
CA ALA A 556 -7.53 -0.22 24.59
C ALA A 556 -6.32 0.51 25.21
N GLY A 557 -5.25 0.73 24.43
CA GLY A 557 -4.08 1.52 24.87
C GLY A 557 -4.40 3.00 25.10
N LEU A 558 -5.30 3.57 24.29
CA LEU A 558 -5.75 4.97 24.38
C LEU A 558 -6.85 5.17 25.44
N GLN A 559 -7.64 4.14 25.76
CA GLN A 559 -8.84 4.22 26.60
C GLN A 559 -8.65 3.47 27.93
N THR A 560 -8.60 4.21 29.03
CA THR A 560 -8.41 3.63 30.37
C THR A 560 -9.63 2.88 30.91
N ARG A 561 -10.82 3.11 30.33
CA ARG A 561 -12.03 2.37 30.66
C ARG A 561 -12.02 0.92 30.18
N VAL A 562 -11.16 0.57 29.23
CA VAL A 562 -10.93 -0.83 28.87
C VAL A 562 -10.10 -1.47 29.99
N LYS A 563 -10.71 -2.31 30.80
CA LYS A 563 -10.09 -3.00 31.95
C LYS A 563 -9.24 -4.16 31.53
N GLN A 564 -9.63 -4.88 30.49
CA GLN A 564 -8.88 -5.99 29.92
C GLN A 564 -9.15 -6.15 28.43
N LEU A 565 -8.21 -6.76 27.71
CA LEU A 565 -8.31 -7.10 26.29
C LEU A 565 -8.26 -8.60 26.10
N VAL A 566 -9.16 -9.11 25.26
CA VAL A 566 -9.16 -10.51 24.81
C VAL A 566 -8.92 -10.54 23.31
N ALA A 567 -7.86 -11.20 22.87
CA ALA A 567 -7.46 -11.38 21.49
C ALA A 567 -7.74 -12.83 21.05
N LEU A 568 -8.82 -13.04 20.28
CA LEU A 568 -9.23 -14.34 19.78
C LEU A 568 -8.74 -14.56 18.37
N ASP A 569 -8.09 -15.69 18.07
CA ASP A 569 -7.63 -16.07 16.72
C ASP A 569 -6.80 -14.96 16.04
N ALA A 570 -6.12 -14.15 16.82
CA ALA A 570 -5.50 -12.92 16.36
C ALA A 570 -4.14 -13.19 15.68
N PRO A 571 -3.83 -12.55 14.53
CA PRO A 571 -2.46 -12.51 14.05
C PRO A 571 -1.60 -11.74 15.05
N LEU A 572 -0.44 -12.28 15.40
CA LEU A 572 0.45 -11.69 16.41
C LEU A 572 1.75 -11.15 15.81
N THR A 573 2.05 -11.49 14.56
CA THR A 573 3.26 -11.01 13.88
C THR A 573 2.99 -10.71 12.42
N LEU A 574 3.57 -9.60 11.93
CA LEU A 574 3.63 -9.20 10.52
C LEU A 574 4.93 -9.67 9.85
N VAL A 575 5.82 -10.34 10.58
CA VAL A 575 7.07 -10.86 10.03
C VAL A 575 6.79 -12.20 9.35
N SER A 576 6.91 -12.25 8.02
CA SER A 576 6.67 -13.48 7.24
C SER A 576 7.55 -13.52 6.01
N GLU A 577 8.11 -14.69 5.68
CA GLU A 577 8.82 -14.95 4.43
C GLU A 577 7.89 -15.45 3.31
N ARG A 578 6.62 -15.65 3.64
CA ARG A 578 5.54 -16.01 2.72
C ARG A 578 4.60 -14.82 2.52
N ALA A 579 3.90 -14.79 1.40
CA ALA A 579 2.77 -13.88 1.22
C ALA A 579 1.78 -14.01 2.36
N TYR A 580 1.16 -12.93 2.78
CA TYR A 580 0.07 -13.01 3.74
C TYR A 580 -1.11 -13.76 3.13
N GLY A 581 -1.81 -14.53 3.94
CA GLY A 581 -3.04 -15.21 3.56
C GLY A 581 -4.19 -14.23 3.27
N PRO A 582 -5.36 -14.74 2.83
CA PRO A 582 -6.54 -13.92 2.66
C PRO A 582 -6.87 -13.18 3.96
N GLY A 583 -7.04 -11.84 3.87
CA GLY A 583 -7.23 -11.03 5.06
C GLY A 583 -7.48 -9.56 4.79
N GLN A 584 -7.48 -8.77 5.85
CA GLN A 584 -7.80 -7.35 5.85
C GLN A 584 -6.53 -6.52 5.67
N LEU A 585 -6.36 -5.93 4.49
CA LEU A 585 -5.27 -5.01 4.17
C LEU A 585 -5.32 -3.76 5.07
N GLY A 586 -6.52 -3.25 5.35
CA GLY A 586 -6.75 -2.07 6.17
C GLY A 586 -6.33 -2.22 7.63
N ALA A 587 -6.16 -3.46 8.13
CA ALA A 587 -5.63 -3.70 9.47
C ALA A 587 -4.12 -3.45 9.59
N ILE A 588 -3.41 -3.30 8.46
CA ILE A 588 -1.96 -3.09 8.45
C ILE A 588 -1.69 -1.58 8.41
N LEU A 589 -1.16 -1.04 9.50
CA LEU A 589 -0.70 0.35 9.54
C LEU A 589 0.63 0.50 8.79
N PRO A 590 0.73 1.48 7.86
CA PRO A 590 1.97 1.68 7.11
C PRO A 590 3.13 2.05 8.04
N GLY A 591 4.20 1.27 7.99
CA GLY A 591 5.41 1.53 8.77
C GLY A 591 5.31 1.24 10.28
N MET A 592 4.29 0.51 10.72
CA MET A 592 4.12 0.20 12.14
C MET A 592 5.30 -0.55 12.73
N LEU A 593 5.91 -1.47 12.00
CA LEU A 593 7.07 -2.24 12.47
C LEU A 593 8.25 -1.35 12.88
N ALA A 594 8.47 -0.26 12.16
CA ALA A 594 9.55 0.68 12.47
C ALA A 594 9.23 1.62 13.64
N THR A 595 7.94 1.93 13.86
CA THR A 595 7.51 2.99 14.79
C THR A 595 6.89 2.44 16.08
N LEU A 596 6.06 1.41 15.97
CA LEU A 596 5.28 0.85 17.08
C LEU A 596 5.78 -0.55 17.48
N GLY A 597 6.48 -1.22 16.57
CA GLY A 597 6.83 -2.63 16.67
C GLY A 597 5.79 -3.55 16.03
N ASP A 598 5.93 -4.85 16.24
CA ASP A 598 5.03 -5.87 15.74
C ASP A 598 3.73 -5.94 16.57
N ILE A 599 2.73 -6.69 16.10
CA ILE A 599 1.44 -6.83 16.79
C ILE A 599 1.65 -7.33 18.22
N GLY A 600 2.50 -8.35 18.41
CA GLY A 600 2.89 -8.83 19.75
C GLY A 600 3.44 -7.72 20.65
N ASN A 601 4.17 -6.76 20.09
CA ASN A 601 4.69 -5.62 20.84
C ASN A 601 3.57 -4.64 21.26
N LEU A 602 2.56 -4.44 20.40
CA LEU A 602 1.44 -3.54 20.71
C LEU A 602 0.66 -3.95 21.95
N LEU A 603 0.60 -5.26 22.27
CA LEU A 603 -0.08 -5.76 23.46
C LEU A 603 0.47 -5.15 24.76
N SER A 604 1.73 -4.71 24.74
CA SER A 604 2.35 -4.03 25.89
C SER A 604 1.72 -2.66 26.20
N LEU A 605 1.06 -2.00 25.25
CA LEU A 605 0.41 -0.69 25.45
C LEU A 605 -0.65 -0.71 26.56
N ILE A 606 -1.18 -1.89 26.88
CA ILE A 606 -2.24 -2.09 27.85
C ILE A 606 -1.68 -2.35 29.25
N ALA A 607 -0.41 -2.82 29.35
CA ALA A 607 0.20 -3.14 30.63
C ALA A 607 0.04 -2.00 31.65
N PRO A 608 -0.25 -2.30 32.94
CA PRO A 608 -0.29 -3.63 33.56
C PRO A 608 -1.64 -4.35 33.51
N ARG A 609 -2.64 -3.84 32.76
CA ARG A 609 -3.99 -4.42 32.68
C ARG A 609 -3.97 -5.77 31.99
N PRO A 610 -4.93 -6.68 32.31
CA PRO A 610 -4.97 -8.03 31.74
C PRO A 610 -5.08 -8.04 30.21
N VAL A 611 -4.28 -8.91 29.60
CA VAL A 611 -4.37 -9.27 28.17
C VAL A 611 -4.44 -10.78 28.05
N TRP A 612 -5.45 -11.25 27.33
CA TRP A 612 -5.67 -12.65 27.02
C TRP A 612 -5.42 -12.88 25.54
N VAL A 613 -4.43 -13.68 25.21
CA VAL A 613 -4.17 -14.15 23.83
C VAL A 613 -4.65 -15.58 23.73
N ILE A 614 -5.64 -15.81 22.88
CA ILE A 614 -6.32 -17.11 22.74
C ILE A 614 -6.19 -17.57 21.29
N ALA A 615 -5.55 -18.71 21.07
CA ALA A 615 -5.28 -19.27 19.74
C ALA A 615 -4.62 -18.25 18.80
N GLY A 616 -3.45 -17.70 19.23
CA GLY A 616 -2.67 -16.75 18.44
C GLY A 616 -2.21 -17.33 17.11
N LYS A 617 -2.26 -16.54 16.04
CA LYS A 617 -1.99 -16.96 14.65
C LYS A 617 -0.88 -16.17 14.00
N ASN A 618 -0.35 -16.69 12.89
CA ASN A 618 0.47 -15.94 11.95
C ASN A 618 -0.40 -15.28 10.85
N MET A 619 0.24 -14.57 9.91
CA MET A 619 -0.45 -13.89 8.80
C MET A 619 -0.96 -14.84 7.70
N GLN A 620 -0.74 -16.12 7.79
CA GLN A 620 -1.35 -17.16 6.95
C GLN A 620 -2.56 -17.82 7.65
N ALA A 621 -2.99 -17.28 8.79
CA ALA A 621 -4.04 -17.82 9.66
C ALA A 621 -3.72 -19.22 10.26
N GLU A 622 -2.45 -19.59 10.31
CA GLU A 622 -1.97 -20.82 10.96
C GLU A 622 -1.74 -20.55 12.45
N ASP A 623 -2.05 -21.54 13.28
CA ASP A 623 -1.80 -21.45 14.73
C ASP A 623 -0.30 -21.35 15.00
N LEU A 624 0.09 -20.43 15.86
CA LEU A 624 1.47 -20.30 16.30
C LEU A 624 1.82 -21.44 17.26
N SER A 625 2.99 -22.04 17.07
CA SER A 625 3.54 -22.99 18.00
C SER A 625 3.80 -22.32 19.36
N ARG A 626 4.01 -23.11 20.41
CA ARG A 626 4.35 -22.59 21.74
C ARG A 626 5.63 -21.75 21.71
N ASP A 627 6.62 -22.17 20.95
CA ASP A 627 7.91 -21.47 20.85
C ASP A 627 7.75 -20.15 20.07
N ASP A 628 6.99 -20.16 18.98
CA ASP A 628 6.65 -18.94 18.22
C ASP A 628 5.87 -17.93 19.07
N LEU A 629 4.93 -18.40 19.90
CA LEU A 629 4.19 -17.55 20.84
C LEU A 629 5.12 -16.91 21.88
N VAL A 630 6.06 -17.66 22.44
CA VAL A 630 7.05 -17.16 23.40
C VAL A 630 7.94 -16.10 22.74
N GLU A 631 8.42 -16.35 21.52
CA GLU A 631 9.24 -15.39 20.78
C GLU A 631 8.45 -14.12 20.45
N THR A 632 7.30 -14.27 19.85
CA THR A 632 6.44 -13.16 19.39
C THR A 632 5.98 -12.27 20.54
N LEU A 633 5.66 -12.86 21.69
CA LEU A 633 5.18 -12.13 22.87
C LEU A 633 6.32 -11.69 23.81
N SER A 634 7.58 -12.02 23.50
CA SER A 634 8.72 -11.76 24.40
C SER A 634 8.88 -10.29 24.79
N TYR A 635 8.57 -9.35 23.88
CA TYR A 635 8.59 -7.92 24.19
C TYR A 635 7.50 -7.56 25.20
N ALA A 636 6.24 -7.92 24.93
CA ALA A 636 5.13 -7.67 25.84
C ALA A 636 5.38 -8.30 27.21
N ALA A 637 5.81 -9.56 27.25
CA ALA A 637 6.14 -10.26 28.50
C ALA A 637 7.22 -9.51 29.32
N SER A 638 8.24 -8.93 28.65
CA SER A 638 9.25 -8.12 29.33
C SER A 638 8.66 -6.86 29.98
N ILE A 639 7.69 -6.21 29.30
CA ILE A 639 7.02 -5.02 29.82
C ILE A 639 6.10 -5.35 31.01
N TYR A 640 5.36 -6.47 30.93
CA TYR A 640 4.55 -6.92 32.05
C TYR A 640 5.45 -7.20 33.28
N LYS A 641 6.61 -7.83 33.07
CA LYS A 641 7.58 -8.04 34.14
C LYS A 641 8.11 -6.74 34.74
N VAL A 642 8.42 -5.73 33.91
CA VAL A 642 8.86 -4.39 34.34
C VAL A 642 7.79 -3.69 35.19
N ASN A 643 6.50 -3.96 34.90
CA ASN A 643 5.37 -3.44 35.65
C ASN A 643 4.95 -4.32 36.84
N GLU A 644 5.76 -5.34 37.18
CA GLU A 644 5.50 -6.30 38.29
C GLU A 644 4.13 -7.01 38.13
N SER A 645 3.68 -7.19 36.88
CA SER A 645 2.39 -7.77 36.55
C SER A 645 2.54 -9.14 35.90
N ARG A 646 1.60 -10.03 36.16
CA ARG A 646 1.48 -11.37 35.56
C ARG A 646 0.26 -11.48 34.65
N GLU A 647 -0.35 -10.36 34.29
CA GLU A 647 -1.63 -10.28 33.61
C GLU A 647 -1.53 -10.44 32.07
N LEU A 648 -0.45 -11.00 31.56
CA LEU A 648 -0.34 -11.45 30.17
C LEU A 648 -0.61 -12.97 30.13
N HIS A 649 -1.81 -13.33 29.71
CA HIS A 649 -2.31 -14.71 29.67
C HIS A 649 -2.32 -15.25 28.27
N VAL A 650 -1.83 -16.48 28.07
CA VAL A 650 -1.79 -17.14 26.76
C VAL A 650 -2.52 -18.49 26.85
N MET A 651 -3.47 -18.71 25.96
CA MET A 651 -4.20 -19.97 25.83
C MET A 651 -3.98 -20.55 24.43
N THR A 652 -3.65 -21.84 24.39
CA THR A 652 -3.52 -22.58 23.14
C THR A 652 -4.90 -22.86 22.51
N PRO A 653 -4.95 -23.28 21.22
CA PRO A 653 -6.21 -23.59 20.54
C PRO A 653 -7.09 -24.61 21.28
N GLU A 654 -6.49 -25.59 21.99
CA GLU A 654 -7.22 -26.61 22.75
C GLU A 654 -8.02 -26.03 23.93
N GLY A 655 -7.57 -24.87 24.44
CA GLY A 655 -8.25 -24.16 25.54
C GLY A 655 -9.34 -23.19 25.09
N ARG A 656 -9.49 -22.98 23.79
CA ARG A 656 -10.33 -21.94 23.18
C ARG A 656 -11.78 -21.98 23.67
N ASP A 657 -12.41 -23.13 23.71
CA ASP A 657 -13.84 -23.26 24.07
C ASP A 657 -14.15 -22.87 25.53
N ARG A 658 -13.13 -22.68 26.36
CA ARG A 658 -13.26 -22.35 27.79
C ARG A 658 -12.79 -20.93 28.12
N TRP A 659 -12.54 -20.10 27.10
CA TRP A 659 -11.95 -18.77 27.35
C TRP A 659 -12.87 -17.86 28.17
N LEU A 660 -14.17 -17.87 27.92
CA LEU A 660 -15.14 -17.08 28.69
C LEU A 660 -15.09 -17.43 30.17
N GLN A 661 -15.11 -18.74 30.50
CA GLN A 661 -14.99 -19.19 31.88
C GLN A 661 -13.68 -18.69 32.51
N ARG A 662 -12.56 -18.75 31.78
CA ARG A 662 -11.26 -18.33 32.31
C ARG A 662 -11.18 -16.82 32.53
N VAL A 663 -11.69 -16.03 31.62
CA VAL A 663 -11.66 -14.57 31.67
C VAL A 663 -12.60 -14.01 32.76
N PHE A 664 -13.74 -14.66 32.99
CA PHE A 664 -14.80 -14.18 33.92
C PHE A 664 -14.97 -14.99 35.18
N SER A 665 -14.11 -16.00 35.43
CA SER A 665 -14.13 -16.82 36.68
C SER A 665 -13.21 -16.30 37.78
N GLY A 666 -12.62 -15.10 37.61
CA GLY A 666 -11.70 -14.49 38.57
C GLY A 666 -12.37 -13.77 39.71
#